data_afbccbfabfcda97027752a590a5afe21
#
_entry.id   afbccbfabfcda97027752a590a5afe21
#
_cell.length_a   1.000
_cell.length_b   1.000
_cell.length_c   1.000
_cell.angle_alpha   90.00
_cell.angle_beta   90.00
_cell.angle_gamma   90.00
#
_symmetry.space_group_name_H-M   'P 1'
#
loop_
_entity.id
_entity.type
_entity.pdbx_description
1 polymer ?
#
loop_
_entity_poly.entity_id
_entity_poly.type
_entity_poly.pdbx_seq_one_letter_code
_entity_poly.pdbx_strand_id
1 'polypeptide(L)'
;MNPDRIFEEFPAPSYRGNQKQALRDIRDAFAAGNDVVLVRAPTGSGKSLLARSVAGCARPAGEADPSDATGAYYTTPQVSQLDDVAADDLLADLNVIRGKSNYTCILPDERNTPVNQAPCVRERGYDCSVKHRCPYFSDRAIASNRSIAAMTLAYFMQTAGSEVFRKRDVVVVDEAHGLAEWAEMYATIQLGPRTVPFWDDLRVPAIDGDLERAVRYCENLAEKCTRRKDDLLAQETLSPAEVRERDRLQELIGELDWFVSDYRDPGSPTTWLVDQSEPSGGSSVGDGDGDGGVDGDGGGGGGDEDGGPLTIKPMSPEKYLQHTVWDRGNKFALLSATILNKAAFCRQVGLDPDNVALVDVGHTFPVENRPLYDVTQGKMTYEHRSETTPKIARTIVRIMQEHPDEKGLIHAHSYDIQERLADLLRDFGVGDRIRTHDRDDRDADLEAWKATDDPDVFISVKMEEALDLKGDLCRFQVLCKAPFLNTSDSRVAHRLEEGQWAWYYRTALRTVIQACGRVVRAPDDYGATYLADSSLVDLFERARTDMPDWFAAQVDRMDRPDLPEFEPRAAVGDSSGVSRGRGTGARSSPGSPSRRDDDSTTASSNSNSGSGSGSGSGSASRSHSRSRSGSGSRSGTGSKSSPLADVWDTER
;
A
#
# COMPACT_ATOMS: atom_id res chain seq x y z
N MET A 1 -17.56 -24.15 11.16
CA MET A 1 -16.43 -23.83 12.06
C MET A 1 -16.70 -24.39 13.44
N ASN A 2 -15.66 -24.82 14.16
CA ASN A 2 -15.75 -25.25 15.56
C ASN A 2 -14.99 -24.24 16.45
N PRO A 3 -15.66 -23.27 17.06
CA PRO A 3 -14.99 -22.21 17.83
C PRO A 3 -14.35 -22.73 19.14
N ASP A 4 -14.76 -23.88 19.69
CA ASP A 4 -14.20 -24.41 20.93
C ASP A 4 -12.73 -24.84 20.79
N ARG A 5 -12.29 -25.11 19.55
CA ARG A 5 -10.89 -25.47 19.25
C ARG A 5 -9.92 -24.29 19.29
N ILE A 6 -10.39 -23.04 19.41
CA ILE A 6 -9.58 -21.83 19.22
C ILE A 6 -8.32 -21.79 20.12
N PHE A 7 -8.38 -22.37 21.32
CA PHE A 7 -7.24 -22.43 22.24
C PHE A 7 -6.23 -23.51 21.85
N GLU A 8 -6.68 -24.60 21.26
CA GLU A 8 -5.84 -25.68 20.74
C GLU A 8 -5.12 -25.24 19.47
N GLU A 9 -5.76 -24.37 18.70
CA GLU A 9 -5.25 -23.81 17.44
C GLU A 9 -4.32 -22.60 17.63
N PHE A 10 -4.06 -22.16 18.88
CA PHE A 10 -3.13 -21.07 19.14
C PHE A 10 -1.68 -21.52 18.91
N PRO A 11 -0.92 -20.93 17.98
CA PRO A 11 0.33 -21.50 17.50
C PRO A 11 1.52 -21.29 18.45
N ALA A 12 1.43 -20.34 19.38
CA ALA A 12 2.54 -20.06 20.30
C ALA A 12 2.43 -20.89 21.60
N PRO A 13 3.56 -21.23 22.24
CA PRO A 13 3.57 -22.05 23.46
C PRO A 13 2.97 -21.35 24.69
N SER A 14 2.82 -20.02 24.65
CA SER A 14 2.24 -19.22 25.74
C SER A 14 1.55 -17.98 25.20
N TYR A 15 0.55 -17.51 25.95
CA TYR A 15 -0.16 -16.26 25.64
C TYR A 15 0.60 -15.05 26.18
N ARG A 16 0.51 -13.92 25.46
CA ARG A 16 1.04 -12.62 25.88
C ARG A 16 -0.11 -11.62 26.05
N GLY A 17 0.02 -10.71 27.03
CA GLY A 17 -0.97 -9.66 27.25
C GLY A 17 -2.41 -10.18 27.29
N ASN A 18 -3.27 -9.59 26.48
CA ASN A 18 -4.70 -9.90 26.44
C ASN A 18 -5.10 -11.03 25.47
N GLN A 19 -4.13 -11.74 24.84
CA GLN A 19 -4.41 -12.73 23.79
C GLN A 19 -5.39 -13.83 24.24
N LYS A 20 -5.20 -14.37 25.45
CA LYS A 20 -6.09 -15.44 25.97
C LYS A 20 -7.52 -14.95 26.18
N GLN A 21 -7.69 -13.71 26.63
CA GLN A 21 -9.02 -13.12 26.78
C GLN A 21 -9.65 -12.84 25.42
N ALA A 22 -8.87 -12.28 24.48
CA ALA A 22 -9.32 -12.04 23.11
C ALA A 22 -9.82 -13.33 22.43
N LEU A 23 -9.07 -14.42 22.54
CA LEU A 23 -9.51 -15.73 22.01
C LEU A 23 -10.80 -16.21 22.66
N ARG A 24 -10.99 -15.99 23.96
CA ARG A 24 -12.24 -16.35 24.65
C ARG A 24 -13.40 -15.54 24.09
N ASP A 25 -13.25 -14.23 23.95
CA ASP A 25 -14.29 -13.33 23.48
C ASP A 25 -14.65 -13.62 22.01
N ILE A 26 -13.66 -13.93 21.16
CA ILE A 26 -13.87 -14.36 19.76
C ILE A 26 -14.63 -15.71 19.73
N ARG A 27 -14.23 -16.69 20.54
CA ARG A 27 -14.94 -17.97 20.65
C ARG A 27 -16.40 -17.75 21.02
N ASP A 28 -16.65 -16.97 22.07
CA ASP A 28 -17.98 -16.74 22.61
C ASP A 28 -18.85 -16.00 21.58
N ALA A 29 -18.28 -15.06 20.82
CA ALA A 29 -18.97 -14.36 19.75
C ALA A 29 -19.41 -15.32 18.61
N PHE A 30 -18.54 -16.24 18.16
CA PHE A 30 -18.93 -17.24 17.17
C PHE A 30 -19.91 -18.28 17.73
N ALA A 31 -19.73 -18.71 18.98
CA ALA A 31 -20.63 -19.63 19.64
C ALA A 31 -22.04 -19.03 19.87
N ALA A 32 -22.16 -17.72 20.02
CA ALA A 32 -23.43 -17.00 20.09
C ALA A 32 -24.17 -16.94 18.73
N GLY A 33 -23.56 -17.43 17.65
CA GLY A 33 -24.19 -17.54 16.33
C GLY A 33 -23.80 -16.43 15.33
N ASN A 34 -22.96 -15.48 15.71
CA ASN A 34 -22.50 -14.45 14.77
C ASN A 34 -21.75 -15.07 13.57
N ASP A 35 -22.00 -14.58 12.38
CA ASP A 35 -21.28 -14.96 11.16
C ASP A 35 -20.03 -14.10 10.96
N VAL A 36 -20.05 -12.87 11.47
CA VAL A 36 -18.95 -11.93 11.37
C VAL A 36 -18.52 -11.43 12.74
N VAL A 37 -17.23 -11.50 13.01
CA VAL A 37 -16.61 -10.99 14.24
C VAL A 37 -15.54 -9.97 13.87
N LEU A 38 -15.73 -8.73 14.28
CA LEU A 38 -14.72 -7.68 14.21
C LEU A 38 -13.79 -7.81 15.42
N VAL A 39 -12.49 -7.78 15.20
CA VAL A 39 -11.48 -7.84 16.26
C VAL A 39 -10.65 -6.58 16.22
N ARG A 40 -10.94 -5.63 17.11
CA ARG A 40 -10.14 -4.42 17.27
C ARG A 40 -8.94 -4.71 18.16
N ALA A 41 -7.80 -4.95 17.52
CA ALA A 41 -6.59 -5.36 18.20
C ALA A 41 -5.44 -4.38 17.90
N PRO A 42 -4.92 -3.67 18.91
CA PRO A 42 -3.83 -2.71 18.74
C PRO A 42 -2.57 -3.35 18.14
N THR A 43 -1.69 -2.51 17.62
CA THR A 43 -0.38 -2.96 17.16
C THR A 43 0.39 -3.65 18.29
N GLY A 44 1.12 -4.72 17.98
CA GLY A 44 1.86 -5.51 18.98
C GLY A 44 1.01 -6.47 19.81
N SER A 45 -0.31 -6.52 19.66
CA SER A 45 -1.19 -7.48 20.36
C SER A 45 -1.06 -8.93 19.87
N GLY A 46 -0.38 -9.16 18.73
CA GLY A 46 -0.25 -10.46 18.09
C GLY A 46 -1.46 -10.83 17.24
N LYS A 47 -1.99 -9.91 16.47
CA LYS A 47 -3.12 -10.10 15.55
C LYS A 47 -2.98 -11.35 14.69
N SER A 48 -1.80 -11.58 14.10
CA SER A 48 -1.55 -12.73 13.22
C SER A 48 -1.74 -14.07 13.92
N LEU A 49 -1.36 -14.18 15.20
CA LEU A 49 -1.57 -15.41 16.00
C LEU A 49 -3.06 -15.62 16.34
N LEU A 50 -3.79 -14.53 16.66
CA LEU A 50 -5.23 -14.59 16.87
C LEU A 50 -5.94 -14.99 15.58
N ALA A 51 -5.57 -14.38 14.47
CA ALA A 51 -6.10 -14.65 13.14
C ALA A 51 -5.87 -16.11 12.71
N ARG A 52 -4.63 -16.62 12.89
CA ARG A 52 -4.32 -18.05 12.64
C ARG A 52 -5.14 -18.99 13.51
N SER A 53 -5.34 -18.65 14.78
CA SER A 53 -6.17 -19.47 15.68
C SER A 53 -7.61 -19.58 15.19
N VAL A 54 -8.18 -18.48 14.72
CA VAL A 54 -9.53 -18.48 14.12
C VAL A 54 -9.56 -19.30 12.83
N ALA A 55 -8.58 -19.16 11.95
CA ALA A 55 -8.49 -19.93 10.72
C ALA A 55 -8.39 -21.45 10.98
N GLY A 56 -7.67 -21.85 12.04
CA GLY A 56 -7.56 -23.24 12.49
C GLY A 56 -8.87 -23.86 12.98
N CYS A 57 -9.85 -23.04 13.39
CA CYS A 57 -11.18 -23.50 13.79
C CYS A 57 -12.08 -23.89 12.62
N ALA A 58 -11.64 -23.71 11.38
CA ALA A 58 -12.39 -24.10 10.20
C ALA A 58 -12.65 -25.62 10.16
N ARG A 59 -13.78 -26.01 9.60
CA ARG A 59 -14.16 -27.42 9.44
C ARG A 59 -13.15 -28.14 8.53
N PRO A 60 -12.57 -29.27 8.98
CA PRO A 60 -11.65 -30.04 8.14
C PRO A 60 -12.39 -30.82 7.05
N ALA A 61 -11.73 -31.03 5.91
CA ALA A 61 -12.33 -31.68 4.74
C ALA A 61 -12.83 -33.12 4.98
N GLY A 62 -12.29 -33.84 5.98
CA GLY A 62 -12.67 -35.20 6.30
C GLY A 62 -13.93 -35.34 7.17
N GLU A 63 -14.44 -34.25 7.72
CA GLU A 63 -15.59 -34.25 8.64
C GLU A 63 -16.85 -33.59 8.06
N ALA A 64 -16.77 -33.13 6.81
CA ALA A 64 -17.86 -32.40 6.15
C ALA A 64 -18.52 -33.23 5.04
N ASP A 65 -19.82 -32.99 4.82
CA ASP A 65 -20.46 -33.43 3.60
C ASP A 65 -19.75 -32.82 2.38
N PRO A 66 -19.68 -33.52 1.22
CA PRO A 66 -19.03 -32.98 0.02
C PRO A 66 -19.55 -31.62 -0.45
N SER A 67 -20.79 -31.25 -0.05
CA SER A 67 -21.40 -29.95 -0.33
C SER A 67 -21.02 -28.85 0.65
N ASP A 68 -20.42 -29.17 1.79
CA ASP A 68 -20.09 -28.23 2.84
C ASP A 68 -18.75 -27.51 2.56
N ALA A 69 -18.73 -26.22 2.82
CA ALA A 69 -17.50 -25.45 2.78
C ALA A 69 -16.54 -25.87 3.90
N THR A 70 -15.27 -26.10 3.57
CA THR A 70 -14.22 -26.55 4.50
C THR A 70 -12.98 -25.68 4.39
N GLY A 71 -12.14 -25.66 5.44
CA GLY A 71 -10.90 -24.92 5.47
C GLY A 71 -11.09 -23.41 5.60
N ALA A 72 -9.99 -22.67 5.57
CA ALA A 72 -9.98 -21.22 5.75
C ALA A 72 -9.19 -20.49 4.69
N TYR A 73 -9.54 -19.23 4.45
CA TYR A 73 -8.69 -18.23 3.83
C TYR A 73 -8.10 -17.30 4.90
N TYR A 74 -6.84 -16.97 4.75
CA TYR A 74 -6.14 -15.93 5.50
C TYR A 74 -5.69 -14.86 4.51
N THR A 75 -6.14 -13.62 4.66
CA THR A 75 -5.81 -12.56 3.72
C THR A 75 -5.05 -11.41 4.38
N THR A 76 -4.06 -10.88 3.67
CA THR A 76 -3.27 -9.69 4.06
C THR A 76 -3.41 -8.60 2.99
N PRO A 77 -3.25 -7.31 3.31
CA PRO A 77 -3.34 -6.25 2.30
C PRO A 77 -2.22 -6.32 1.25
N GLN A 78 -0.98 -6.62 1.67
CA GLN A 78 0.23 -6.47 0.84
C GLN A 78 1.04 -7.76 0.75
N VAL A 79 1.84 -7.87 -0.33
CA VAL A 79 2.74 -9.02 -0.54
C VAL A 79 3.83 -9.08 0.54
N SER A 80 4.38 -7.94 0.98
CA SER A 80 5.38 -7.89 2.05
C SER A 80 4.87 -8.50 3.35
N GLN A 81 3.63 -8.20 3.75
CA GLN A 81 3.02 -8.83 4.93
C GLN A 81 2.76 -10.33 4.74
N LEU A 82 2.46 -10.74 3.51
CA LEU A 82 2.34 -12.17 3.18
C LEU A 82 3.71 -12.87 3.23
N ASP A 83 4.79 -12.16 2.89
CA ASP A 83 6.17 -12.65 3.02
C ASP A 83 6.57 -12.78 4.50
N ASP A 84 6.16 -11.84 5.35
CA ASP A 84 6.33 -11.93 6.82
C ASP A 84 5.60 -13.16 7.39
N VAL A 85 4.36 -13.40 6.95
CA VAL A 85 3.61 -14.62 7.31
C VAL A 85 4.35 -15.89 6.87
N ALA A 86 4.92 -15.90 5.67
CA ALA A 86 5.66 -17.05 5.15
C ALA A 86 6.98 -17.30 5.89
N ALA A 87 7.56 -16.26 6.49
CA ALA A 87 8.83 -16.32 7.22
C ALA A 87 8.66 -16.65 8.72
N ASP A 88 7.44 -16.54 9.27
CA ASP A 88 7.16 -16.81 10.69
C ASP A 88 6.92 -18.32 10.93
N ASP A 89 7.81 -18.97 11.69
CA ASP A 89 7.71 -20.38 12.04
C ASP A 89 6.40 -20.74 12.76
N LEU A 90 5.80 -19.80 13.49
CA LEU A 90 4.51 -19.98 14.16
C LEU A 90 3.32 -20.02 13.20
N LEU A 91 3.52 -19.58 11.97
CA LEU A 91 2.52 -19.50 10.90
C LEU A 91 2.84 -20.45 9.73
N ALA A 92 3.76 -21.39 9.90
CA ALA A 92 4.26 -22.28 8.84
C ALA A 92 3.19 -23.19 8.20
N ASP A 93 2.02 -23.34 8.81
CA ASP A 93 0.89 -24.10 8.26
C ASP A 93 -0.06 -23.24 7.37
N LEU A 94 0.18 -21.94 7.28
CA LEU A 94 -0.48 -21.07 6.33
C LEU A 94 0.14 -21.26 4.94
N ASN A 95 -0.62 -21.87 4.03
CA ASN A 95 -0.12 -22.19 2.69
C ASN A 95 -0.23 -20.98 1.79
N VAL A 96 0.90 -20.32 1.59
CA VAL A 96 0.98 -19.03 0.86
C VAL A 96 0.88 -19.24 -0.64
N ILE A 97 0.04 -18.44 -1.30
CA ILE A 97 -0.05 -18.31 -2.76
C ILE A 97 -0.02 -16.83 -3.16
N ARG A 98 0.72 -16.52 -4.21
CA ARG A 98 0.82 -15.18 -4.81
C ARG A 98 0.31 -15.19 -6.24
N GLY A 99 0.09 -14.03 -6.82
CA GLY A 99 -0.22 -13.89 -8.25
C GLY A 99 0.91 -14.42 -9.14
N LYS A 100 0.59 -14.90 -10.35
CA LYS A 100 1.54 -15.47 -11.33
C LYS A 100 2.75 -14.58 -11.62
N SER A 101 2.58 -13.26 -11.56
CA SER A 101 3.66 -12.27 -11.76
C SER A 101 4.77 -12.34 -10.71
N ASN A 102 4.48 -12.90 -9.53
CA ASN A 102 5.44 -13.04 -8.43
C ASN A 102 6.27 -14.34 -8.51
N TYR A 103 6.07 -15.15 -9.55
CA TYR A 103 6.80 -16.38 -9.76
C TYR A 103 7.59 -16.33 -11.07
N THR A 104 8.79 -16.88 -11.05
CA THR A 104 9.66 -16.99 -12.23
C THR A 104 9.53 -18.37 -12.87
N CYS A 105 9.44 -18.40 -14.21
CA CYS A 105 9.40 -19.63 -14.97
C CYS A 105 10.70 -20.43 -14.79
N ILE A 106 10.59 -21.77 -14.67
CA ILE A 106 11.73 -22.67 -14.46
C ILE A 106 12.18 -23.39 -15.74
N LEU A 107 11.58 -23.08 -16.88
CA LEU A 107 12.06 -23.58 -18.17
C LEU A 107 13.46 -23.00 -18.45
N PRO A 108 14.40 -23.80 -19.02
CA PRO A 108 15.79 -23.36 -19.22
C PRO A 108 15.92 -22.06 -20.02
N ASP A 109 15.08 -21.89 -21.03
CA ASP A 109 15.09 -20.74 -21.94
C ASP A 109 14.25 -19.54 -21.43
N GLU A 110 13.55 -19.71 -20.30
CA GLU A 110 12.61 -18.74 -19.75
C GLU A 110 12.91 -18.34 -18.29
N ARG A 111 14.14 -18.57 -17.82
CA ARG A 111 14.52 -18.41 -16.40
C ARG A 111 14.34 -17.00 -15.80
N ASN A 112 14.20 -15.99 -16.64
CA ASN A 112 13.95 -14.60 -16.21
C ASN A 112 12.54 -14.13 -16.55
N THR A 113 11.69 -15.02 -17.08
CA THR A 113 10.34 -14.69 -17.49
C THR A 113 9.36 -14.94 -16.33
N PRO A 114 8.55 -13.96 -15.94
CA PRO A 114 7.46 -14.20 -14.98
C PRO A 114 6.46 -15.23 -15.51
N VAL A 115 5.87 -16.04 -14.63
CA VAL A 115 4.95 -17.12 -15.02
C VAL A 115 3.73 -16.61 -15.81
N ASN A 116 3.25 -15.40 -15.54
CA ASN A 116 2.16 -14.79 -16.31
C ASN A 116 2.55 -14.38 -17.74
N GLN A 117 3.82 -14.50 -18.13
CA GLN A 117 4.34 -14.24 -19.48
C GLN A 117 5.06 -15.47 -20.07
N ALA A 118 4.99 -16.62 -19.40
CA ALA A 118 5.66 -17.86 -19.82
C ALA A 118 4.93 -18.53 -21.00
N PRO A 119 5.57 -19.48 -21.73
CA PRO A 119 4.99 -20.18 -22.89
C PRO A 119 3.63 -20.81 -22.58
N CYS A 120 3.44 -21.34 -21.37
CA CYS A 120 2.15 -21.93 -20.96
C CYS A 120 1.00 -20.91 -20.86
N VAL A 121 1.27 -19.62 -20.96
CA VAL A 121 0.26 -18.54 -20.97
C VAL A 121 0.14 -17.90 -22.36
N ARG A 122 1.26 -17.81 -23.10
CA ARG A 122 1.32 -17.15 -24.39
C ARG A 122 1.07 -18.04 -25.61
N GLU A 123 1.27 -19.36 -25.47
CA GLU A 123 1.14 -20.31 -26.58
C GLU A 123 -0.10 -21.19 -26.40
N ARG A 124 -0.96 -21.20 -27.40
CA ARG A 124 -2.18 -21.99 -27.38
C ARG A 124 -1.86 -23.49 -27.38
N GLY A 125 -2.37 -24.22 -26.38
CA GLY A 125 -2.18 -25.69 -26.30
C GLY A 125 -0.77 -26.10 -25.87
N TYR A 126 0.05 -25.19 -25.34
CA TYR A 126 1.40 -25.53 -24.87
C TYR A 126 1.36 -26.51 -23.70
N ASP A 127 1.97 -27.67 -23.90
CA ASP A 127 2.13 -28.67 -22.84
C ASP A 127 3.47 -28.45 -22.10
N CYS A 128 3.41 -27.86 -20.94
CA CYS A 128 4.58 -27.50 -20.16
C CYS A 128 5.20 -28.73 -19.47
N SER A 129 6.35 -29.18 -19.95
CA SER A 129 7.07 -30.35 -19.44
C SER A 129 7.48 -30.23 -17.96
N VAL A 130 7.56 -29.02 -17.43
CA VAL A 130 7.93 -28.72 -16.03
C VAL A 130 6.76 -28.27 -15.16
N LYS A 131 5.51 -28.32 -15.65
CA LYS A 131 4.32 -27.86 -14.93
C LYS A 131 4.22 -28.45 -13.52
N HIS A 132 4.53 -29.73 -13.35
CA HIS A 132 4.51 -30.46 -12.08
C HIS A 132 5.56 -29.98 -11.06
N ARG A 133 6.58 -29.22 -11.49
CA ARG A 133 7.62 -28.61 -10.65
C ARG A 133 7.58 -27.10 -10.65
N CYS A 134 6.64 -26.50 -11.39
CA CYS A 134 6.48 -25.06 -11.45
C CYS A 134 6.11 -24.51 -10.05
N PRO A 135 6.83 -23.54 -9.48
CA PRO A 135 6.54 -23.01 -8.16
C PRO A 135 5.11 -22.50 -8.03
N TYR A 136 4.61 -21.73 -9.03
CA TYR A 136 3.23 -21.25 -9.03
C TYR A 136 2.20 -22.37 -8.96
N PHE A 137 2.30 -23.37 -9.87
CA PHE A 137 1.31 -24.46 -9.90
C PHE A 137 1.42 -25.37 -8.67
N SER A 138 2.61 -25.50 -8.09
CA SER A 138 2.81 -26.22 -6.82
C SER A 138 2.11 -25.51 -5.67
N ASP A 139 2.40 -24.22 -5.48
CA ASP A 139 1.79 -23.44 -4.38
C ASP A 139 0.28 -23.31 -4.56
N ARG A 140 -0.21 -23.12 -5.80
CA ARG A 140 -1.63 -23.11 -6.11
C ARG A 140 -2.31 -24.44 -5.73
N ALA A 141 -1.70 -25.58 -6.10
CA ALA A 141 -2.23 -26.89 -5.74
C ALA A 141 -2.20 -27.13 -4.23
N ILE A 142 -1.16 -26.69 -3.54
CA ILE A 142 -1.06 -26.77 -2.09
C ILE A 142 -2.14 -25.89 -1.45
N ALA A 143 -2.21 -24.61 -1.79
CA ALA A 143 -3.17 -23.67 -1.22
C ALA A 143 -4.63 -24.08 -1.46
N SER A 144 -4.95 -24.66 -2.64
CA SER A 144 -6.31 -25.12 -2.94
C SER A 144 -6.73 -26.36 -2.15
N ASN A 145 -5.79 -27.23 -1.79
CA ASN A 145 -6.09 -28.53 -1.16
C ASN A 145 -5.79 -28.60 0.36
N ARG A 146 -5.10 -27.59 0.92
CA ARG A 146 -4.78 -27.53 2.35
C ARG A 146 -5.83 -26.77 3.14
N SER A 147 -5.81 -26.99 4.45
CA SER A 147 -6.83 -26.44 5.38
C SER A 147 -6.83 -24.91 5.38
N ILE A 148 -5.67 -24.26 5.31
CA ILE A 148 -5.58 -22.80 5.32
C ILE A 148 -4.78 -22.34 4.09
N ALA A 149 -5.37 -21.48 3.28
CA ALA A 149 -4.70 -20.80 2.18
C ALA A 149 -4.49 -19.34 2.56
N ALA A 150 -3.24 -18.87 2.47
CA ALA A 150 -2.87 -17.48 2.73
C ALA A 150 -2.57 -16.76 1.41
N MET A 151 -3.15 -15.58 1.22
CA MET A 151 -3.01 -14.79 0.00
C MET A 151 -3.23 -13.30 0.27
N THR A 152 -2.86 -12.45 -0.68
CA THR A 152 -3.23 -11.03 -0.56
C THR A 152 -4.73 -10.85 -0.75
N LEU A 153 -5.30 -9.81 -0.11
CA LEU A 153 -6.72 -9.45 -0.28
C LEU A 153 -7.06 -9.19 -1.76
N ALA A 154 -6.13 -8.57 -2.50
CA ALA A 154 -6.25 -8.39 -3.93
C ALA A 154 -6.44 -9.72 -4.68
N TYR A 155 -5.54 -10.68 -4.46
CA TYR A 155 -5.62 -12.00 -5.11
C TYR A 155 -6.88 -12.76 -4.68
N PHE A 156 -7.28 -12.63 -3.41
CA PHE A 156 -8.52 -13.19 -2.91
C PHE A 156 -9.74 -12.65 -3.66
N MET A 157 -9.87 -11.32 -3.80
CA MET A 157 -10.98 -10.70 -4.54
C MET A 157 -10.97 -11.07 -6.03
N GLN A 158 -9.79 -11.07 -6.67
CA GLN A 158 -9.64 -11.41 -8.09
C GLN A 158 -10.01 -12.85 -8.41
N THR A 159 -9.81 -13.77 -7.47
CA THR A 159 -10.16 -15.19 -7.64
C THR A 159 -11.61 -15.51 -7.29
N ALA A 160 -12.48 -14.50 -7.11
CA ALA A 160 -13.91 -14.69 -6.95
C ALA A 160 -14.49 -15.36 -8.22
N GLY A 161 -15.30 -16.40 -8.01
CA GLY A 161 -15.84 -17.22 -9.12
C GLY A 161 -14.87 -18.30 -9.64
N SER A 162 -13.62 -18.37 -9.18
CA SER A 162 -12.68 -19.42 -9.55
C SER A 162 -13.14 -20.79 -9.02
N GLU A 163 -13.11 -21.82 -9.86
CA GLU A 163 -13.38 -23.20 -9.42
C GLU A 163 -12.29 -23.77 -8.52
N VAL A 164 -11.10 -23.21 -8.55
CA VAL A 164 -9.95 -23.65 -7.74
C VAL A 164 -10.03 -23.11 -6.32
N PHE A 165 -10.38 -21.84 -6.18
CA PHE A 165 -10.51 -21.18 -4.87
C PHE A 165 -11.99 -21.00 -4.52
N ARG A 166 -12.65 -22.11 -4.22
CA ARG A 166 -14.08 -22.17 -3.88
C ARG A 166 -14.36 -21.52 -2.51
N LYS A 167 -15.65 -21.37 -2.20
CA LYS A 167 -16.12 -20.95 -0.87
C LYS A 167 -15.50 -21.83 0.22
N ARG A 168 -14.99 -21.20 1.31
CA ARG A 168 -14.47 -21.88 2.48
C ARG A 168 -15.31 -21.61 3.73
N ASP A 169 -15.08 -22.39 4.78
CA ASP A 169 -15.82 -22.30 6.04
C ASP A 169 -15.49 -21.01 6.81
N VAL A 170 -14.21 -20.59 6.80
CA VAL A 170 -13.74 -19.39 7.51
C VAL A 170 -12.95 -18.48 6.55
N VAL A 171 -13.17 -17.19 6.66
CA VAL A 171 -12.34 -16.15 6.02
C VAL A 171 -11.81 -15.21 7.09
N VAL A 172 -10.50 -15.07 7.13
CA VAL A 172 -9.81 -14.12 7.99
C VAL A 172 -9.27 -12.98 7.14
N VAL A 173 -9.63 -11.75 7.49
CA VAL A 173 -9.13 -10.53 6.83
C VAL A 173 -8.29 -9.75 7.83
N ASP A 174 -6.98 -9.74 7.62
CA ASP A 174 -6.08 -8.90 8.40
C ASP A 174 -6.06 -7.47 7.83
N GLU A 175 -5.85 -6.49 8.70
CA GLU A 175 -5.96 -5.05 8.41
C GLU A 175 -7.27 -4.67 7.70
N ALA A 176 -8.38 -5.25 8.17
CA ALA A 176 -9.71 -5.13 7.57
C ALA A 176 -10.27 -3.70 7.51
N HIS A 177 -9.66 -2.75 8.23
CA HIS A 177 -10.08 -1.34 8.23
C HIS A 177 -10.09 -0.71 6.83
N GLY A 178 -9.20 -1.19 5.93
CA GLY A 178 -9.11 -0.72 4.55
C GLY A 178 -10.01 -1.46 3.55
N LEU A 179 -10.87 -2.39 4.02
CA LEU A 179 -11.64 -3.26 3.12
C LEU A 179 -12.56 -2.49 2.17
N ALA A 180 -13.20 -1.42 2.66
CA ALA A 180 -14.05 -0.58 1.83
C ALA A 180 -13.24 0.18 0.77
N GLU A 181 -12.13 0.79 1.17
CA GLU A 181 -11.26 1.55 0.27
C GLU A 181 -10.61 0.66 -0.81
N TRP A 182 -10.17 -0.54 -0.43
CA TRP A 182 -9.68 -1.52 -1.39
C TRP A 182 -10.76 -1.91 -2.40
N ALA A 183 -11.97 -2.21 -1.93
CA ALA A 183 -13.08 -2.55 -2.80
C ALA A 183 -13.49 -1.37 -3.71
N GLU A 184 -13.56 -0.15 -3.19
CA GLU A 184 -13.81 1.06 -3.97
C GLU A 184 -12.73 1.28 -5.04
N MET A 185 -11.45 1.02 -4.71
CA MET A 185 -10.35 1.11 -5.64
C MET A 185 -10.48 0.08 -6.77
N TYR A 186 -10.76 -1.18 -6.46
CA TYR A 186 -10.91 -2.23 -7.46
C TYR A 186 -12.18 -2.10 -8.30
N ALA A 187 -13.26 -1.58 -7.73
CA ALA A 187 -14.51 -1.33 -8.44
C ALA A 187 -14.49 -0.04 -9.29
N THR A 188 -13.47 0.82 -9.13
CA THR A 188 -13.31 2.04 -9.94
C THR A 188 -12.72 1.70 -11.31
N ILE A 189 -13.39 2.11 -12.38
CA ILE A 189 -12.96 1.90 -13.77
C ILE A 189 -12.23 3.15 -14.25
N GLN A 190 -11.05 2.96 -14.82
CA GLN A 190 -10.27 4.03 -15.44
C GLN A 190 -10.12 3.75 -16.93
N LEU A 191 -10.64 4.65 -17.76
CA LEU A 191 -10.57 4.57 -19.22
C LEU A 191 -9.65 5.67 -19.72
N GLY A 192 -8.50 5.31 -20.26
CA GLY A 192 -7.50 6.26 -20.73
C GLY A 192 -6.31 5.58 -21.43
N PRO A 193 -5.30 6.35 -21.86
CA PRO A 193 -4.15 5.84 -22.62
C PRO A 193 -3.37 4.72 -21.95
N ARG A 194 -3.40 4.67 -20.60
CA ARG A 194 -2.67 3.66 -19.83
C ARG A 194 -3.46 2.39 -19.54
N THR A 195 -4.77 2.44 -19.71
CA THR A 195 -5.69 1.36 -19.30
C THR A 195 -6.40 0.72 -20.47
N VAL A 196 -6.59 1.42 -21.59
CA VAL A 196 -7.19 0.88 -22.82
C VAL A 196 -6.10 0.75 -23.86
N PRO A 197 -5.72 -0.47 -24.29
CA PRO A 197 -4.55 -0.70 -25.17
C PRO A 197 -4.61 -0.01 -26.54
N PHE A 198 -5.82 0.27 -27.05
CA PHE A 198 -6.06 0.93 -28.35
C PHE A 198 -6.77 2.27 -28.16
N TRP A 199 -6.38 3.01 -27.11
CA TRP A 199 -6.98 4.29 -26.75
C TRP A 199 -6.93 5.32 -27.88
N ASP A 200 -5.81 5.41 -28.59
CA ASP A 200 -5.58 6.39 -29.66
C ASP A 200 -6.49 6.17 -30.88
N ASP A 201 -7.09 4.97 -31.00
CA ASP A 201 -8.05 4.64 -32.06
C ASP A 201 -9.51 4.93 -31.66
N LEU A 202 -9.72 5.44 -30.42
CA LEU A 202 -11.06 5.70 -29.88
C LEU A 202 -11.46 7.16 -30.01
N ARG A 203 -12.73 7.37 -30.35
CA ARG A 203 -13.41 8.64 -30.10
C ARG A 203 -14.12 8.54 -28.76
N VAL A 204 -13.76 9.42 -27.85
CA VAL A 204 -14.38 9.52 -26.53
C VAL A 204 -15.34 10.71 -26.56
N PRO A 205 -16.64 10.49 -26.38
CA PRO A 205 -17.60 11.61 -26.36
C PRO A 205 -17.45 12.43 -25.07
N ALA A 206 -17.85 13.69 -25.10
CA ALA A 206 -18.05 14.45 -23.87
C ALA A 206 -19.20 13.83 -23.06
N ILE A 207 -18.90 13.40 -21.85
CA ILE A 207 -19.85 12.72 -20.95
C ILE A 207 -20.53 13.71 -20.00
N ASP A 208 -19.81 14.75 -19.53
CA ASP A 208 -20.32 15.84 -18.67
C ASP A 208 -21.12 15.34 -17.45
N GLY A 209 -20.68 14.24 -16.84
CA GLY A 209 -21.37 13.63 -15.70
C GLY A 209 -22.63 12.82 -16.06
N ASP A 210 -23.01 12.72 -17.33
CA ASP A 210 -24.18 11.94 -17.80
C ASP A 210 -23.86 10.43 -17.77
N LEU A 211 -24.36 9.77 -16.73
CA LEU A 211 -24.19 8.34 -16.53
C LEU A 211 -24.78 7.48 -17.66
N GLU A 212 -25.92 7.87 -18.22
CA GLU A 212 -26.55 7.13 -19.31
C GLU A 212 -25.69 7.19 -20.59
N ARG A 213 -25.03 8.34 -20.84
CA ARG A 213 -24.08 8.48 -21.93
C ARG A 213 -22.82 7.66 -21.66
N ALA A 214 -22.34 7.62 -20.41
CA ALA A 214 -21.22 6.79 -20.00
C ALA A 214 -21.50 5.30 -20.19
N VAL A 215 -22.67 4.84 -19.79
CA VAL A 215 -23.11 3.43 -19.96
C VAL A 215 -23.10 3.03 -21.43
N ARG A 216 -23.73 3.83 -22.30
CA ARG A 216 -23.74 3.56 -23.75
C ARG A 216 -22.33 3.52 -24.35
N TYR A 217 -21.45 4.43 -23.90
CA TYR A 217 -20.05 4.40 -24.32
C TYR A 217 -19.33 3.11 -23.86
N CYS A 218 -19.53 2.72 -22.61
CA CYS A 218 -18.93 1.52 -22.03
C CYS A 218 -19.41 0.22 -22.73
N GLU A 219 -20.69 0.12 -23.10
CA GLU A 219 -21.21 -1.00 -23.90
C GLU A 219 -20.50 -1.12 -25.25
N ASN A 220 -20.38 -0.01 -25.97
CA ASN A 220 -19.69 -0.01 -27.25
C ASN A 220 -18.19 -0.33 -27.11
N LEU A 221 -17.56 0.15 -26.02
CA LEU A 221 -16.16 -0.15 -25.74
C LEU A 221 -15.95 -1.63 -25.40
N ALA A 222 -16.82 -2.24 -24.59
CA ALA A 222 -16.78 -3.66 -24.25
C ALA A 222 -16.87 -4.55 -25.51
N GLU A 223 -17.71 -4.21 -26.48
CA GLU A 223 -17.78 -4.91 -27.77
C GLU A 223 -16.47 -4.79 -28.57
N LYS A 224 -15.84 -3.60 -28.57
CA LYS A 224 -14.54 -3.39 -29.24
C LYS A 224 -13.43 -4.19 -28.57
N CYS A 225 -13.38 -4.18 -27.23
CA CYS A 225 -12.44 -4.97 -26.43
C CYS A 225 -12.61 -6.47 -26.70
N THR A 226 -13.84 -6.95 -26.76
CA THR A 226 -14.14 -8.36 -27.05
C THR A 226 -13.63 -8.76 -28.43
N ARG A 227 -13.92 -7.97 -29.48
CA ARG A 227 -13.42 -8.23 -30.83
C ARG A 227 -11.88 -8.27 -30.87
N ARG A 228 -11.22 -7.28 -30.27
CA ARG A 228 -9.75 -7.22 -30.24
C ARG A 228 -9.15 -8.42 -29.48
N LYS A 229 -9.74 -8.82 -28.37
CA LYS A 229 -9.35 -10.02 -27.63
C LYS A 229 -9.50 -11.28 -28.47
N ASP A 230 -10.62 -11.43 -29.18
CA ASP A 230 -10.87 -12.59 -30.02
C ASP A 230 -9.86 -12.68 -31.18
N ASP A 231 -9.46 -11.55 -31.76
CA ASP A 231 -8.39 -11.48 -32.77
C ASP A 231 -7.05 -11.97 -32.21
N LEU A 232 -6.71 -11.60 -30.96
CA LEU A 232 -5.51 -12.09 -30.29
C LEU A 232 -5.59 -13.61 -30.01
N LEU A 233 -6.74 -14.08 -29.55
CA LEU A 233 -6.95 -15.51 -29.27
C LEU A 233 -6.97 -16.39 -30.53
N ALA A 234 -7.16 -15.82 -31.72
CA ALA A 234 -7.06 -16.53 -32.98
C ALA A 234 -5.61 -16.84 -33.39
N GLN A 235 -4.63 -16.18 -32.80
CA GLN A 235 -3.21 -16.42 -33.06
C GLN A 235 -2.73 -17.70 -32.34
N GLU A 236 -1.77 -18.41 -32.93
CA GLU A 236 -1.17 -19.62 -32.33
C GLU A 236 -0.23 -19.26 -31.16
N THR A 237 0.50 -18.15 -31.28
CA THR A 237 1.49 -17.70 -30.29
C THR A 237 1.39 -16.19 -30.14
N LEU A 238 1.35 -15.73 -28.89
CA LEU A 238 1.34 -14.31 -28.53
C LEU A 238 2.73 -13.87 -28.08
N SER A 239 3.14 -12.67 -28.44
CA SER A 239 4.26 -12.00 -27.81
C SER A 239 3.93 -11.63 -26.35
N PRO A 240 4.94 -11.35 -25.48
CA PRO A 240 4.67 -10.89 -24.12
C PRO A 240 3.84 -9.59 -24.03
N ALA A 241 3.92 -8.72 -25.05
CA ALA A 241 3.11 -7.51 -25.13
C ALA A 241 1.64 -7.86 -25.43
N GLU A 242 1.39 -8.77 -26.38
CA GLU A 242 0.03 -9.23 -26.74
C GLU A 242 -0.63 -10.04 -25.62
N VAL A 243 0.15 -10.79 -24.83
CA VAL A 243 -0.37 -11.43 -23.62
C VAL A 243 -0.87 -10.39 -22.63
N ARG A 244 -0.09 -9.33 -22.34
CA ARG A 244 -0.52 -8.24 -21.47
C ARG A 244 -1.74 -7.50 -22.02
N GLU A 245 -1.78 -7.28 -23.33
CA GLU A 245 -2.93 -6.67 -24.02
C GLU A 245 -4.18 -7.53 -23.84
N ARG A 246 -4.09 -8.83 -24.15
CA ARG A 246 -5.19 -9.78 -23.98
C ARG A 246 -5.72 -9.81 -22.54
N ASP A 247 -4.83 -9.92 -21.57
CA ASP A 247 -5.19 -9.97 -20.14
C ASP A 247 -5.86 -8.67 -19.72
N ARG A 248 -5.32 -7.51 -20.15
CA ARG A 248 -5.94 -6.20 -19.88
C ARG A 248 -7.31 -6.05 -20.55
N LEU A 249 -7.47 -6.52 -21.78
CA LEU A 249 -8.77 -6.51 -22.45
C LEU A 249 -9.80 -7.37 -21.73
N GLN A 250 -9.38 -8.54 -21.23
CA GLN A 250 -10.26 -9.42 -20.46
C GLN A 250 -10.72 -8.76 -19.15
N GLU A 251 -9.79 -8.13 -18.41
CA GLU A 251 -10.10 -7.37 -17.20
C GLU A 251 -11.09 -6.23 -17.51
N LEU A 252 -10.77 -5.43 -18.53
CA LEU A 252 -11.59 -4.29 -18.94
C LEU A 252 -13.01 -4.68 -19.33
N ILE A 253 -13.18 -5.77 -20.09
CA ILE A 253 -14.50 -6.31 -20.42
C ILE A 253 -15.29 -6.61 -19.14
N GLY A 254 -14.66 -7.30 -18.17
CA GLY A 254 -15.32 -7.61 -16.91
C GLY A 254 -15.69 -6.37 -16.09
N GLU A 255 -14.81 -5.37 -16.04
CA GLU A 255 -15.07 -4.08 -15.36
C GLU A 255 -16.26 -3.34 -16.01
N LEU A 256 -16.28 -3.27 -17.33
CA LEU A 256 -17.34 -2.58 -18.09
C LEU A 256 -18.69 -3.32 -17.98
N ASP A 257 -18.70 -4.63 -18.15
CA ASP A 257 -19.91 -5.45 -18.06
C ASP A 257 -20.52 -5.37 -16.64
N TRP A 258 -19.66 -5.36 -15.61
CA TRP A 258 -20.12 -5.19 -14.24
C TRP A 258 -20.78 -3.83 -14.01
N PHE A 259 -20.14 -2.72 -14.44
CA PHE A 259 -20.70 -1.38 -14.33
C PHE A 259 -22.04 -1.27 -15.04
N VAL A 260 -22.11 -1.69 -16.30
CA VAL A 260 -23.33 -1.62 -17.12
C VAL A 260 -24.45 -2.46 -16.50
N SER A 261 -24.14 -3.68 -16.08
CA SER A 261 -25.11 -4.58 -15.44
C SER A 261 -25.63 -4.03 -14.12
N ASP A 262 -24.71 -3.48 -13.28
CA ASP A 262 -25.06 -2.91 -11.98
C ASP A 262 -25.90 -1.64 -12.14
N TYR A 263 -25.52 -0.73 -13.03
CA TYR A 263 -26.27 0.50 -13.32
C TYR A 263 -27.70 0.20 -13.83
N ARG A 264 -27.86 -0.84 -14.65
CA ARG A 264 -29.16 -1.24 -15.20
C ARG A 264 -30.03 -2.07 -14.27
N ASP A 265 -29.48 -2.55 -13.15
CA ASP A 265 -30.23 -3.28 -12.14
C ASP A 265 -31.05 -2.31 -11.27
N PRO A 266 -32.41 -2.29 -11.40
CA PRO A 266 -33.25 -1.40 -10.60
C PRO A 266 -33.17 -1.66 -9.08
N GLY A 267 -32.65 -2.81 -8.68
CA GLY A 267 -32.45 -3.21 -7.28
C GLY A 267 -31.07 -2.87 -6.74
N SER A 268 -30.17 -2.33 -7.57
CA SER A 268 -28.84 -2.00 -7.10
C SER A 268 -28.86 -0.78 -6.17
N PRO A 269 -28.24 -0.87 -4.99
CA PRO A 269 -28.06 0.26 -4.09
C PRO A 269 -26.94 1.19 -4.53
N THR A 270 -26.15 0.81 -5.56
CA THR A 270 -24.93 1.52 -5.93
C THR A 270 -25.26 2.80 -6.69
N THR A 271 -24.79 3.92 -6.17
CA THR A 271 -24.72 5.19 -6.91
C THR A 271 -23.37 5.28 -7.60
N TRP A 272 -23.35 5.69 -8.85
CA TRP A 272 -22.14 5.85 -9.65
C TRP A 272 -21.81 7.31 -9.90
N LEU A 273 -20.54 7.65 -9.95
CA LEU A 273 -20.00 8.94 -10.37
C LEU A 273 -19.12 8.74 -11.60
N VAL A 274 -19.14 9.72 -12.49
CA VAL A 274 -18.28 9.75 -13.68
C VAL A 274 -17.54 11.08 -13.70
N ASP A 275 -16.22 10.99 -13.68
CA ASP A 275 -15.31 12.12 -13.88
C ASP A 275 -14.69 12.00 -15.26
N GLN A 276 -14.62 13.12 -15.98
CA GLN A 276 -13.94 13.21 -17.26
C GLN A 276 -12.87 14.31 -17.21
N SER A 277 -11.66 13.98 -17.62
CA SER A 277 -10.58 14.94 -17.78
C SER A 277 -10.70 15.64 -19.15
N GLU A 278 -10.10 16.81 -19.28
CA GLU A 278 -9.99 17.44 -20.59
C GLU A 278 -9.20 16.56 -21.58
N PRO A 279 -9.52 16.60 -22.87
CA PRO A 279 -8.75 15.88 -23.89
C PRO A 279 -7.32 16.40 -23.90
N SER A 280 -6.34 15.49 -23.80
CA SER A 280 -4.91 15.85 -23.89
C SER A 280 -4.59 16.29 -25.32
N GLY A 281 -4.78 17.57 -25.59
CA GLY A 281 -4.17 18.24 -26.75
C GLY A 281 -2.66 18.16 -26.58
N GLY A 282 -1.96 17.57 -27.56
CA GLY A 282 -0.53 17.32 -27.47
C GLY A 282 0.25 18.58 -27.11
N SER A 283 0.96 18.53 -26.04
CA SER A 283 2.24 19.15 -25.72
C SER A 283 2.43 19.37 -24.24
N SER A 284 3.60 18.97 -23.79
CA SER A 284 4.31 19.30 -22.54
C SER A 284 3.78 18.73 -21.24
N VAL A 285 4.56 17.79 -20.75
CA VAL A 285 4.79 17.53 -19.33
C VAL A 285 5.03 18.86 -18.61
N GLY A 286 4.11 19.22 -17.76
CA GLY A 286 4.20 20.33 -16.83
C GLY A 286 3.40 19.94 -15.61
N ASP A 287 4.10 19.53 -14.56
CA ASP A 287 3.55 19.51 -13.21
C ASP A 287 3.16 20.96 -12.88
N GLY A 288 1.86 21.24 -12.89
CA GLY A 288 1.34 22.56 -12.60
C GLY A 288 0.04 22.44 -11.82
N ASP A 289 0.12 22.73 -10.52
CA ASP A 289 -1.04 23.12 -9.71
C ASP A 289 -1.70 24.34 -10.39
N GLY A 290 -2.77 24.09 -11.16
CA GLY A 290 -3.48 25.11 -11.91
C GLY A 290 -4.49 25.85 -11.04
N ASP A 291 -4.17 27.08 -10.69
CA ASP A 291 -5.13 28.10 -10.27
C ASP A 291 -5.98 28.51 -11.48
N GLY A 292 -7.26 28.15 -11.52
CA GLY A 292 -8.21 28.48 -12.58
C GLY A 292 -8.88 29.83 -12.37
N GLY A 293 -8.37 30.88 -13.00
CA GLY A 293 -9.11 32.09 -13.22
C GLY A 293 -10.03 31.95 -14.43
N VAL A 294 -11.33 32.05 -14.24
CA VAL A 294 -12.37 32.10 -15.26
C VAL A 294 -12.50 33.52 -15.76
N ASP A 295 -12.45 33.72 -17.09
CA ASP A 295 -13.32 34.60 -17.83
C ASP A 295 -13.00 34.50 -19.33
N GLY A 296 -13.97 34.07 -20.13
CA GLY A 296 -13.88 34.01 -21.59
C GLY A 296 -15.16 33.51 -22.24
N ASP A 297 -16.13 34.41 -22.37
CA ASP A 297 -17.32 34.26 -23.20
C ASP A 297 -16.96 33.97 -24.67
N GLY A 298 -17.56 32.94 -25.29
CA GLY A 298 -17.34 32.62 -26.70
C GLY A 298 -18.15 31.47 -27.26
N GLY A 299 -19.39 31.72 -27.61
CA GLY A 299 -20.08 31.35 -28.86
C GLY A 299 -20.17 29.88 -29.29
N GLY A 300 -21.40 29.36 -29.29
CA GLY A 300 -21.87 28.06 -29.73
C GLY A 300 -21.41 27.55 -31.09
N GLY A 301 -21.24 26.23 -31.10
CA GLY A 301 -21.14 25.37 -32.26
C GLY A 301 -21.32 23.93 -31.77
N GLY A 302 -22.53 23.38 -31.93
CA GLY A 302 -22.84 21.98 -31.58
C GLY A 302 -22.13 21.03 -32.53
N GLY A 303 -20.93 20.63 -32.15
CA GLY A 303 -20.23 19.45 -32.61
C GLY A 303 -19.97 18.59 -31.40
N ASP A 304 -20.10 17.27 -31.49
CA ASP A 304 -19.67 16.33 -30.46
C ASP A 304 -18.19 16.64 -30.14
N GLU A 305 -17.96 17.38 -29.06
CA GLU A 305 -16.61 17.64 -28.57
C GLU A 305 -15.99 16.33 -28.14
N ASP A 306 -14.78 16.03 -28.59
CA ASP A 306 -14.02 14.86 -28.16
C ASP A 306 -13.69 15.05 -26.68
N GLY A 307 -14.14 14.12 -25.85
CA GLY A 307 -13.86 14.08 -24.41
C GLY A 307 -12.52 13.41 -24.10
N GLY A 308 -11.97 13.69 -22.93
CA GLY A 308 -10.74 13.06 -22.45
C GLY A 308 -10.98 11.76 -21.66
N PRO A 309 -9.96 11.28 -20.93
CA PRO A 309 -10.03 10.09 -20.09
C PRO A 309 -11.16 10.14 -19.07
N LEU A 310 -11.77 8.97 -18.83
CA LEU A 310 -12.90 8.79 -17.92
C LEU A 310 -12.49 8.02 -16.66
N THR A 311 -13.05 8.41 -15.52
CA THR A 311 -13.00 7.63 -14.29
C THR A 311 -14.42 7.39 -13.78
N ILE A 312 -14.84 6.13 -13.69
CA ILE A 312 -16.17 5.71 -13.25
C ILE A 312 -16.04 5.10 -11.87
N LYS A 313 -16.70 5.69 -10.88
CA LYS A 313 -16.51 5.38 -9.45
C LYS A 313 -17.83 4.97 -8.81
N PRO A 314 -17.90 3.79 -8.12
CA PRO A 314 -19.04 3.50 -7.26
C PRO A 314 -18.95 4.32 -5.96
N MET A 315 -20.07 4.80 -5.46
CA MET A 315 -20.16 5.46 -4.15
C MET A 315 -20.17 4.48 -2.98
N SER A 316 -20.62 3.25 -3.21
CA SER A 316 -20.60 2.16 -2.24
C SER A 316 -20.01 0.89 -2.86
N PRO A 317 -19.07 0.23 -2.19
CA PRO A 317 -18.49 -1.03 -2.66
C PRO A 317 -19.29 -2.26 -2.22
N GLU A 318 -20.46 -2.09 -1.62
CA GLU A 318 -21.25 -3.14 -0.96
C GLU A 318 -21.51 -4.35 -1.88
N LYS A 319 -22.03 -4.12 -3.08
CA LYS A 319 -22.34 -5.18 -4.04
C LYS A 319 -21.08 -5.87 -4.56
N TYR A 320 -20.01 -5.11 -4.75
CA TYR A 320 -18.70 -5.65 -5.10
C TYR A 320 -18.16 -6.57 -4.00
N LEU A 321 -18.24 -6.14 -2.75
CA LEU A 321 -17.83 -6.93 -1.58
C LEU A 321 -18.71 -8.16 -1.37
N GLN A 322 -20.02 -8.08 -1.66
CA GLN A 322 -20.92 -9.22 -1.57
C GLN A 322 -20.38 -10.37 -2.41
N HIS A 323 -20.05 -10.10 -3.68
CA HIS A 323 -19.57 -11.12 -4.61
C HIS A 323 -18.12 -11.55 -4.35
N THR A 324 -17.22 -10.59 -4.06
CA THR A 324 -15.79 -10.87 -3.99
C THR A 324 -15.30 -11.32 -2.62
N VAL A 325 -16.07 -11.04 -1.56
CA VAL A 325 -15.71 -11.36 -0.17
C VAL A 325 -16.80 -12.18 0.53
N TRP A 326 -18.02 -11.67 0.65
CA TRP A 326 -19.03 -12.27 1.53
C TRP A 326 -19.56 -13.61 1.01
N ASP A 327 -19.66 -13.79 -0.29
CA ASP A 327 -20.07 -15.09 -0.88
C ASP A 327 -18.98 -16.18 -0.73
N ARG A 328 -17.77 -15.84 -0.31
CA ARG A 328 -16.61 -16.74 -0.28
C ARG A 328 -16.34 -17.40 1.07
N GLY A 329 -17.13 -17.07 2.08
CA GLY A 329 -17.03 -17.65 3.44
C GLY A 329 -18.37 -17.95 4.06
N ASN A 330 -18.36 -18.73 5.15
CA ASN A 330 -19.51 -18.89 6.03
C ASN A 330 -19.33 -18.06 7.32
N LYS A 331 -18.09 -17.96 7.80
CA LYS A 331 -17.72 -17.20 8.99
C LYS A 331 -16.53 -16.28 8.67
N PHE A 332 -16.55 -15.08 9.23
CA PHE A 332 -15.57 -14.05 8.96
C PHE A 332 -14.97 -13.50 10.26
N ALA A 333 -13.66 -13.43 10.32
CA ALA A 333 -12.94 -12.70 11.35
C ALA A 333 -12.19 -11.53 10.70
N LEU A 334 -12.56 -10.31 11.03
CA LEU A 334 -12.03 -9.08 10.47
C LEU A 334 -11.17 -8.38 11.53
N LEU A 335 -9.86 -8.45 11.38
CA LEU A 335 -8.92 -7.94 12.37
C LEU A 335 -8.34 -6.60 11.94
N SER A 336 -8.26 -5.64 12.85
CA SER A 336 -7.53 -4.38 12.66
C SER A 336 -7.35 -3.63 13.97
N ALA A 337 -6.32 -2.81 14.05
CA ALA A 337 -6.16 -1.87 15.16
C ALA A 337 -7.15 -0.70 15.10
N THR A 338 -7.66 -0.38 13.92
CA THR A 338 -8.33 0.90 13.61
C THR A 338 -9.75 0.75 13.06
N ILE A 339 -10.49 -0.29 13.49
CA ILE A 339 -11.94 -0.32 13.36
C ILE A 339 -12.51 0.62 14.42
N LEU A 340 -12.62 1.92 14.10
CA LEU A 340 -12.94 2.97 15.08
C LEU A 340 -14.41 2.94 15.52
N ASN A 341 -15.31 2.70 14.57
CA ASN A 341 -16.75 2.68 14.81
C ASN A 341 -17.38 1.48 14.10
N LYS A 342 -17.87 0.51 14.88
CA LYS A 342 -18.47 -0.72 14.38
C LYS A 342 -19.60 -0.46 13.36
N ALA A 343 -20.57 0.38 13.75
CA ALA A 343 -21.76 0.61 12.90
C ALA A 343 -21.40 1.32 11.59
N ALA A 344 -20.46 2.25 11.63
CA ALA A 344 -19.99 2.93 10.44
C ALA A 344 -19.20 1.99 9.51
N PHE A 345 -18.30 1.17 10.08
CA PHE A 345 -17.55 0.17 9.33
C PHE A 345 -18.51 -0.82 8.65
N CYS A 346 -19.44 -1.41 9.41
CA CYS A 346 -20.40 -2.36 8.87
C CYS A 346 -21.18 -1.78 7.67
N ARG A 347 -21.69 -0.56 7.80
CA ARG A 347 -22.40 0.11 6.69
C ARG A 347 -21.52 0.33 5.46
N GLN A 348 -20.24 0.68 5.65
CA GLN A 348 -19.33 0.88 4.53
C GLN A 348 -19.04 -0.40 3.73
N VAL A 349 -19.10 -1.55 4.39
CA VAL A 349 -18.80 -2.85 3.78
C VAL A 349 -20.04 -3.70 3.50
N GLY A 350 -21.25 -3.15 3.63
CA GLY A 350 -22.51 -3.84 3.35
C GLY A 350 -22.93 -4.87 4.39
N LEU A 351 -22.54 -4.69 5.66
CA LEU A 351 -22.92 -5.56 6.76
C LEU A 351 -23.96 -4.89 7.66
N ASP A 352 -24.89 -5.67 8.19
CA ASP A 352 -25.80 -5.23 9.24
C ASP A 352 -25.05 -5.21 10.60
N PRO A 353 -24.91 -4.04 11.25
CA PRO A 353 -24.22 -3.93 12.52
C PRO A 353 -24.81 -4.80 13.64
N ASP A 354 -26.11 -5.09 13.59
CA ASP A 354 -26.77 -5.87 14.64
C ASP A 354 -26.40 -7.36 14.58
N ASN A 355 -25.97 -7.84 13.41
CA ASN A 355 -25.56 -9.22 13.16
C ASN A 355 -24.03 -9.45 13.25
N VAL A 356 -23.28 -8.44 13.67
CA VAL A 356 -21.82 -8.47 13.77
C VAL A 356 -21.39 -8.31 15.23
N ALA A 357 -20.51 -9.15 15.72
CA ALA A 357 -19.90 -8.96 17.02
C ALA A 357 -18.64 -8.09 16.94
N LEU A 358 -18.34 -7.32 17.99
CA LEU A 358 -17.08 -6.59 18.16
C LEU A 358 -16.36 -7.10 19.40
N VAL A 359 -15.13 -7.58 19.20
CA VAL A 359 -14.19 -7.93 20.26
C VAL A 359 -13.11 -6.86 20.33
N ASP A 360 -12.98 -6.21 21.49
CA ASP A 360 -11.98 -5.17 21.72
C ASP A 360 -10.83 -5.74 22.55
N VAL A 361 -9.66 -5.84 21.92
CA VAL A 361 -8.43 -6.28 22.57
C VAL A 361 -7.71 -5.05 23.10
N GLY A 362 -7.89 -4.74 24.39
CA GLY A 362 -7.29 -3.55 25.00
C GLY A 362 -5.78 -3.49 24.81
N HIS A 363 -5.24 -2.27 24.72
CA HIS A 363 -3.80 -2.01 24.58
C HIS A 363 -3.07 -2.31 25.90
N THR A 364 -1.96 -3.04 25.84
CA THR A 364 -1.19 -3.45 27.02
C THR A 364 0.09 -2.64 27.25
N PHE A 365 0.47 -1.79 26.29
CA PHE A 365 1.68 -0.99 26.41
C PHE A 365 1.42 0.27 27.26
N PRO A 366 2.32 0.65 28.16
CA PRO A 366 2.18 1.87 28.96
C PRO A 366 1.97 3.12 28.10
N VAL A 367 1.06 4.00 28.52
CA VAL A 367 0.79 5.25 27.79
C VAL A 367 2.01 6.17 27.83
N GLU A 368 2.75 6.15 28.92
CA GLU A 368 3.99 6.91 29.15
C GLU A 368 5.12 6.54 28.19
N ASN A 369 5.09 5.33 27.61
CA ASN A 369 6.08 4.89 26.63
C ASN A 369 5.77 5.37 25.20
N ARG A 370 4.61 6.00 24.98
CA ARG A 370 4.15 6.49 23.68
C ARG A 370 3.50 7.87 23.77
N PRO A 371 4.24 8.87 24.28
CA PRO A 371 3.70 10.22 24.49
C PRO A 371 3.32 10.89 23.17
N LEU A 372 2.24 11.70 23.22
CA LEU A 372 1.89 12.67 22.19
C LEU A 372 2.31 14.07 22.68
N TYR A 373 3.02 14.80 21.84
CA TYR A 373 3.45 16.16 22.14
C TYR A 373 2.81 17.17 21.17
N ASP A 374 2.11 18.16 21.74
CA ASP A 374 1.60 19.32 20.99
C ASP A 374 2.73 20.32 20.75
N VAL A 375 3.26 20.30 19.54
CA VAL A 375 4.25 21.27 19.04
C VAL A 375 3.70 22.10 17.89
N THR A 376 2.39 22.26 17.82
CA THR A 376 1.67 22.87 16.70
C THR A 376 2.16 24.28 16.37
N GLN A 377 2.36 24.57 15.08
CA GLN A 377 2.89 25.84 14.57
C GLN A 377 1.87 26.61 13.72
N GLY A 378 0.70 26.03 13.46
CA GLY A 378 -0.35 26.57 12.61
C GLY A 378 -0.96 25.49 11.75
N LYS A 379 -1.87 25.86 10.82
CA LYS A 379 -2.53 24.93 9.90
C LYS A 379 -1.68 24.66 8.68
N MET A 380 -1.68 23.41 8.22
CA MET A 380 -1.02 22.97 6.98
C MET A 380 -2.01 22.85 5.82
N THR A 381 -3.05 23.70 5.78
CA THR A 381 -3.94 23.85 4.63
C THR A 381 -3.20 24.49 3.46
N TYR A 382 -3.75 24.37 2.24
CA TYR A 382 -3.18 24.96 1.03
C TYR A 382 -2.85 26.46 1.23
N GLU A 383 -3.74 27.23 1.83
CA GLU A 383 -3.59 28.67 2.06
C GLU A 383 -2.49 29.03 3.06
N HIS A 384 -2.25 28.18 4.07
CA HIS A 384 -1.36 28.50 5.21
C HIS A 384 -0.01 27.77 5.17
N ARG A 385 0.13 26.74 4.33
CA ARG A 385 1.31 25.86 4.33
C ARG A 385 2.62 26.61 4.06
N SER A 386 2.59 27.63 3.18
CA SER A 386 3.79 28.42 2.85
C SER A 386 4.36 29.19 4.04
N GLU A 387 3.50 29.67 4.95
CA GLU A 387 3.88 30.34 6.20
C GLU A 387 4.21 29.37 7.32
N THR A 388 3.48 28.23 7.38
CA THR A 388 3.59 27.27 8.49
C THR A 388 4.78 26.33 8.31
N THR A 389 5.13 25.90 7.10
CA THR A 389 6.24 24.96 6.85
C THR A 389 7.59 25.44 7.41
N PRO A 390 8.01 26.73 7.26
CA PRO A 390 9.26 27.18 7.89
C PRO A 390 9.24 27.14 9.42
N LYS A 391 8.08 27.34 10.05
CA LYS A 391 7.93 27.23 11.51
C LYS A 391 8.06 25.78 11.96
N ILE A 392 7.43 24.85 11.23
CA ILE A 392 7.56 23.41 11.45
C ILE A 392 9.02 22.96 11.29
N ALA A 393 9.72 23.40 10.24
CA ALA A 393 11.12 23.07 10.04
C ALA A 393 12.02 23.48 11.21
N ARG A 394 11.81 24.68 11.78
CA ARG A 394 12.51 25.11 13.00
C ARG A 394 12.19 24.23 14.21
N THR A 395 10.93 23.84 14.35
CA THR A 395 10.50 22.93 15.43
C THR A 395 11.12 21.56 15.26
N ILE A 396 11.23 21.04 14.03
CA ILE A 396 11.92 19.78 13.74
C ILE A 396 13.40 19.84 14.16
N VAL A 397 14.10 20.94 13.89
CA VAL A 397 15.50 21.10 14.36
C VAL A 397 15.58 21.00 15.87
N ARG A 398 14.68 21.66 16.62
CA ARG A 398 14.61 21.60 18.09
C ARG A 398 14.32 20.16 18.59
N ILE A 399 13.43 19.43 17.91
CA ILE A 399 13.17 18.02 18.21
C ILE A 399 14.43 17.17 17.93
N MET A 400 15.11 17.39 16.81
CA MET A 400 16.37 16.70 16.51
C MET A 400 17.49 17.01 17.51
N GLN A 401 17.47 18.19 18.13
CA GLN A 401 18.39 18.57 19.21
C GLN A 401 18.05 17.84 20.53
N GLU A 402 16.78 17.56 20.79
CA GLU A 402 16.33 16.71 21.91
C GLU A 402 16.70 15.23 21.70
N HIS A 403 16.78 14.79 20.42
CA HIS A 403 17.10 13.43 20.00
C HIS A 403 18.42 13.36 19.20
N PRO A 404 19.59 13.75 19.80
CA PRO A 404 20.83 13.94 19.04
C PRO A 404 21.38 12.64 18.47
N ASP A 405 21.20 11.52 19.17
CA ASP A 405 21.77 10.20 18.84
C ASP A 405 20.68 9.18 18.43
N GLU A 406 19.46 9.63 18.16
CA GLU A 406 18.31 8.77 17.86
C GLU A 406 17.81 8.97 16.44
N LYS A 407 17.36 7.87 15.84
CA LYS A 407 16.66 7.87 14.53
C LYS A 407 15.25 8.41 14.66
N GLY A 408 14.81 9.14 13.63
CA GLY A 408 13.48 9.73 13.58
C GLY A 408 12.79 9.59 12.23
N LEU A 409 11.46 9.77 12.24
CA LEU A 409 10.61 9.74 11.06
C LEU A 409 9.79 11.04 10.97
N ILE A 410 9.77 11.67 9.80
CA ILE A 410 8.94 12.84 9.53
C ILE A 410 7.90 12.46 8.48
N HIS A 411 6.63 12.63 8.81
CA HIS A 411 5.51 12.42 7.90
C HIS A 411 5.14 13.74 7.20
N ALA A 412 5.58 13.89 5.94
CA ALA A 412 5.39 15.10 5.14
C ALA A 412 4.05 15.15 4.42
N HIS A 413 3.45 13.99 4.09
CA HIS A 413 2.16 13.82 3.42
C HIS A 413 2.10 14.26 1.93
N SER A 414 3.11 14.93 1.39
CA SER A 414 3.28 15.17 -0.04
C SER A 414 4.75 15.39 -0.39
N TYR A 415 5.10 15.13 -1.66
CA TYR A 415 6.47 15.35 -2.15
C TYR A 415 6.87 16.83 -2.10
N ASP A 416 5.96 17.75 -2.40
CA ASP A 416 6.19 19.19 -2.28
C ASP A 416 6.56 19.62 -0.85
N ILE A 417 5.87 19.07 0.15
CA ILE A 417 6.22 19.35 1.57
C ILE A 417 7.53 18.66 1.94
N GLN A 418 7.80 17.43 1.47
CA GLN A 418 9.06 16.73 1.70
C GLN A 418 10.25 17.54 1.19
N GLU A 419 10.21 17.96 -0.07
CA GLU A 419 11.27 18.74 -0.72
C GLU A 419 11.49 20.07 0.03
N ARG A 420 10.41 20.79 0.27
CA ARG A 420 10.47 22.08 1.00
C ARG A 420 11.03 21.95 2.41
N LEU A 421 10.64 20.91 3.16
CA LEU A 421 11.18 20.64 4.49
C LEU A 421 12.66 20.26 4.41
N ALA A 422 13.04 19.38 3.48
CA ALA A 422 14.42 18.96 3.31
C ALA A 422 15.36 20.14 3.01
N ASP A 423 14.93 21.06 2.14
CA ASP A 423 15.71 22.28 1.84
C ASP A 423 15.86 23.18 3.07
N LEU A 424 14.78 23.46 3.78
CA LEU A 424 14.84 24.26 5.00
C LEU A 424 15.73 23.63 6.08
N LEU A 425 15.67 22.30 6.25
CA LEU A 425 16.49 21.58 7.22
C LEU A 425 17.98 21.58 6.82
N ARG A 426 18.31 21.53 5.52
CA ARG A 426 19.68 21.73 5.02
C ARG A 426 20.17 23.16 5.30
N ASP A 427 19.34 24.17 5.04
CA ASP A 427 19.65 25.57 5.31
C ASP A 427 19.88 25.83 6.82
N PHE A 428 19.19 25.10 7.70
CA PHE A 428 19.38 25.15 9.15
C PHE A 428 20.58 24.33 9.64
N GLY A 429 21.34 23.70 8.73
CA GLY A 429 22.58 23.00 9.02
C GLY A 429 22.42 21.60 9.63
N VAL A 430 21.26 20.95 9.46
CA VAL A 430 21.02 19.56 9.91
C VAL A 430 20.84 18.60 8.73
N GLY A 431 21.14 19.04 7.52
CA GLY A 431 20.96 18.27 6.29
C GLY A 431 21.76 16.97 6.21
N ASP A 432 22.86 16.86 6.96
CA ASP A 432 23.67 15.64 7.09
C ASP A 432 22.90 14.45 7.68
N ARG A 433 21.91 14.72 8.54
CA ARG A 433 21.02 13.72 9.15
C ARG A 433 19.74 13.47 8.37
N ILE A 434 19.46 14.22 7.29
CA ILE A 434 18.19 14.13 6.57
C ILE A 434 18.31 13.13 5.42
N ARG A 435 17.35 12.20 5.37
CA ARG A 435 17.16 11.25 4.27
C ARG A 435 15.77 11.44 3.67
N THR A 436 15.71 11.48 2.36
CA THR A 436 14.47 11.61 1.57
C THR A 436 14.37 10.44 0.61
N HIS A 437 13.27 10.31 -0.08
CA HIS A 437 13.07 9.28 -1.12
C HIS A 437 12.36 9.85 -2.34
N ASP A 438 12.60 9.24 -3.48
CA ASP A 438 11.85 9.48 -4.70
C ASP A 438 10.62 8.55 -4.80
N ARG A 439 9.77 8.77 -5.81
CA ARG A 439 8.56 7.98 -6.03
C ARG A 439 8.85 6.52 -6.37
N ASP A 440 9.94 6.29 -7.09
CA ASP A 440 10.27 5.00 -7.68
C ASP A 440 11.18 4.15 -6.77
N ASP A 441 12.01 4.77 -5.92
CA ASP A 441 13.04 4.11 -5.12
C ASP A 441 12.75 4.10 -3.61
N ARG A 442 11.54 4.50 -3.20
CA ARG A 442 11.15 4.67 -1.80
C ARG A 442 11.48 3.46 -0.91
N ASP A 443 11.13 2.25 -1.35
CA ASP A 443 11.34 1.05 -0.54
C ASP A 443 12.82 0.72 -0.39
N ALA A 444 13.63 0.98 -1.43
CA ALA A 444 15.08 0.81 -1.38
C ALA A 444 15.73 1.84 -0.44
N ASP A 445 15.31 3.10 -0.49
CA ASP A 445 15.80 4.18 0.36
C ASP A 445 15.43 3.94 1.84
N LEU A 446 14.22 3.46 2.08
CA LEU A 446 13.75 3.10 3.41
C LEU A 446 14.57 1.94 4.01
N GLU A 447 14.81 0.88 3.24
CA GLU A 447 15.63 -0.25 3.69
C GLU A 447 17.09 0.17 3.90
N ALA A 448 17.63 1.05 3.07
CA ALA A 448 18.97 1.61 3.25
C ALA A 448 19.05 2.42 4.56
N TRP A 449 18.03 3.27 4.85
CA TRP A 449 17.96 4.00 6.11
C TRP A 449 17.84 3.08 7.33
N LYS A 450 17.02 2.01 7.26
CA LYS A 450 16.91 1.03 8.35
C LYS A 450 18.23 0.31 8.63
N ALA A 451 19.00 0.03 7.58
CA ALA A 451 20.22 -0.76 7.66
C ALA A 451 21.43 -0.03 8.31
N THR A 452 21.38 1.30 8.47
CA THR A 452 22.42 2.09 9.15
C THR A 452 22.12 2.21 10.64
N ASP A 453 23.16 2.43 11.45
CA ASP A 453 23.03 2.80 12.87
C ASP A 453 23.16 4.32 13.09
N ASP A 454 23.33 5.09 12.01
CA ASP A 454 23.44 6.55 12.08
C ASP A 454 22.13 7.16 12.57
N PRO A 455 22.15 8.25 13.38
CA PRO A 455 20.95 8.91 13.92
C PRO A 455 20.25 9.76 12.87
N ASP A 456 19.99 9.16 11.71
CA ASP A 456 19.36 9.79 10.57
C ASP A 456 17.85 9.94 10.74
N VAL A 457 17.31 10.99 10.13
CA VAL A 457 15.87 11.30 10.13
C VAL A 457 15.34 11.13 8.72
N PHE A 458 14.40 10.19 8.54
CA PHE A 458 13.79 9.90 7.25
C PHE A 458 12.52 10.72 7.06
N ILE A 459 12.39 11.41 5.92
CA ILE A 459 11.17 12.14 5.56
C ILE A 459 10.34 11.27 4.62
N SER A 460 9.18 10.81 5.09
CA SER A 460 8.25 9.97 4.33
C SER A 460 7.02 10.74 3.88
N VAL A 461 6.58 10.52 2.65
CA VAL A 461 5.36 11.10 2.10
C VAL A 461 4.12 10.33 2.53
N LYS A 462 4.23 9.01 2.75
CA LYS A 462 3.10 8.17 3.12
C LYS A 462 3.14 7.79 4.60
N MET A 463 2.03 8.03 5.30
CA MET A 463 1.83 7.66 6.70
C MET A 463 1.38 6.20 6.88
N GLU A 464 0.72 5.65 5.87
CA GLU A 464 -0.13 4.45 5.99
C GLU A 464 0.60 3.13 5.71
N GLU A 465 1.82 3.16 5.20
CA GLU A 465 2.48 1.92 4.81
C GLU A 465 3.03 1.15 6.01
N ALA A 466 2.96 -0.18 5.90
CA ALA A 466 3.35 -1.14 6.92
C ALA A 466 4.86 -1.06 7.25
N LEU A 467 5.25 -0.02 8.01
CA LEU A 467 6.58 0.14 8.54
C LEU A 467 6.65 -0.50 9.92
N ASP A 468 7.44 -1.54 10.09
CA ASP A 468 7.80 -2.04 11.42
C ASP A 468 9.11 -1.36 11.86
N LEU A 469 8.96 -0.35 12.72
CA LEU A 469 10.05 0.51 13.21
C LEU A 469 10.20 0.38 14.72
N LYS A 470 10.48 -0.83 15.21
CA LYS A 470 10.62 -1.11 16.63
C LYS A 470 12.00 -0.75 17.17
N GLY A 471 12.02 -0.33 18.43
CA GLY A 471 13.25 -0.06 19.16
C GLY A 471 14.03 1.12 18.57
N ASP A 472 15.35 0.96 18.43
CA ASP A 472 16.25 2.01 17.97
C ASP A 472 16.08 2.40 16.49
N LEU A 473 15.22 1.69 15.74
CA LEU A 473 14.90 2.05 14.36
C LEU A 473 14.10 3.36 14.26
N CYS A 474 13.31 3.73 15.29
CA CYS A 474 12.63 5.03 15.31
C CYS A 474 12.20 5.37 16.74
N ARG A 475 12.86 6.34 17.35
CA ARG A 475 12.57 6.82 18.71
C ARG A 475 11.64 8.03 18.77
N PHE A 476 11.52 8.74 17.68
CA PHE A 476 10.57 9.84 17.56
C PHE A 476 10.01 9.96 16.15
N GLN A 477 8.80 10.49 16.06
CA GLN A 477 8.21 10.85 14.78
C GLN A 477 7.53 12.21 14.84
N VAL A 478 7.43 12.89 13.69
CA VAL A 478 6.79 14.20 13.55
C VAL A 478 5.68 14.10 12.49
N LEU A 479 4.45 14.42 12.88
CA LEU A 479 3.32 14.53 11.96
C LEU A 479 3.20 16.00 11.51
N CYS A 480 3.67 16.29 10.29
CA CYS A 480 3.73 17.67 9.77
C CYS A 480 2.40 18.19 9.27
N LYS A 481 1.47 17.29 8.88
CA LYS A 481 0.18 17.66 8.32
C LYS A 481 -0.89 16.63 8.71
N ALA A 482 -2.10 17.09 8.98
CA ALA A 482 -3.26 16.23 9.18
C ALA A 482 -3.63 15.53 7.86
N PRO A 483 -3.82 14.19 7.88
CA PRO A 483 -4.03 13.38 6.67
C PRO A 483 -5.49 13.44 6.18
N PHE A 484 -6.02 14.64 5.99
CA PHE A 484 -7.34 14.80 5.41
C PHE A 484 -7.35 14.40 3.93
N LEU A 485 -8.46 13.78 3.52
CA LEU A 485 -8.67 13.43 2.13
C LEU A 485 -8.79 14.69 1.25
N ASN A 486 -8.40 14.55 -0.02
CA ASN A 486 -8.54 15.63 -0.99
C ASN A 486 -10.03 15.91 -1.29
N THR A 487 -10.48 17.10 -0.95
CA THR A 487 -11.88 17.51 -1.18
C THR A 487 -12.21 17.79 -2.65
N SER A 488 -11.19 17.87 -3.53
CA SER A 488 -11.39 17.95 -4.98
C SER A 488 -11.67 16.57 -5.62
N ASP A 489 -11.50 15.47 -4.90
CA ASP A 489 -11.97 14.16 -5.38
C ASP A 489 -13.50 14.12 -5.35
N SER A 490 -14.12 13.77 -6.48
CA SER A 490 -15.58 13.80 -6.66
C SER A 490 -16.33 12.93 -5.63
N ARG A 491 -15.76 11.78 -5.25
CA ARG A 491 -16.36 10.90 -4.23
C ARG A 491 -16.30 11.54 -2.84
N VAL A 492 -15.19 12.18 -2.52
CA VAL A 492 -15.03 12.90 -1.25
C VAL A 492 -15.97 14.10 -1.21
N ALA A 493 -16.00 14.91 -2.27
CA ALA A 493 -16.89 16.06 -2.40
C ALA A 493 -18.36 15.66 -2.21
N HIS A 494 -18.80 14.64 -2.95
CA HIS A 494 -20.19 14.15 -2.87
C HIS A 494 -20.57 13.69 -1.46
N ARG A 495 -19.70 12.93 -0.77
CA ARG A 495 -19.94 12.52 0.62
C ARG A 495 -20.03 13.69 1.59
N LEU A 496 -19.23 14.72 1.37
CA LEU A 496 -19.28 15.94 2.20
C LEU A 496 -20.55 16.76 1.95
N GLU A 497 -21.02 16.84 0.69
CA GLU A 497 -22.30 17.45 0.31
C GLU A 497 -23.48 16.72 0.96
N GLU A 498 -23.41 15.39 1.07
CA GLU A 498 -24.38 14.57 1.81
C GLU A 498 -24.24 14.68 3.34
N GLY A 499 -23.33 15.50 3.85
CA GLY A 499 -23.11 15.73 5.26
C GLY A 499 -22.35 14.62 6.00
N GLN A 500 -21.61 13.76 5.28
CA GLN A 500 -20.86 12.64 5.87
C GLN A 500 -19.54 13.09 6.53
N TRP A 501 -19.53 14.21 7.24
CA TRP A 501 -18.35 14.78 7.91
C TRP A 501 -17.72 13.82 8.94
N ALA A 502 -18.52 13.02 9.63
CA ALA A 502 -18.02 12.03 10.58
C ALA A 502 -17.17 10.95 9.90
N TRP A 503 -17.53 10.55 8.67
CA TRP A 503 -16.70 9.65 7.85
C TRP A 503 -15.36 10.30 7.52
N TYR A 504 -15.35 11.55 7.07
CA TYR A 504 -14.16 12.30 6.69
C TYR A 504 -13.16 12.42 7.84
N TYR A 505 -13.63 12.83 9.03
CA TYR A 505 -12.79 12.92 10.22
C TYR A 505 -12.33 11.56 10.73
N ARG A 506 -13.16 10.53 10.66
CA ARG A 506 -12.82 9.17 11.07
C ARG A 506 -11.72 8.59 10.18
N THR A 507 -11.77 8.83 8.87
CA THR A 507 -10.73 8.38 7.93
C THR A 507 -9.38 9.03 8.25
N ALA A 508 -9.34 10.34 8.50
CA ALA A 508 -8.13 11.02 8.91
C ALA A 508 -7.62 10.54 10.30
N LEU A 509 -8.52 10.36 11.27
CA LEU A 509 -8.16 9.84 12.60
C LEU A 509 -7.56 8.43 12.49
N ARG A 510 -8.11 7.56 11.66
CA ARG A 510 -7.58 6.21 11.43
C ARG A 510 -6.11 6.26 10.99
N THR A 511 -5.78 7.09 10.01
CA THR A 511 -4.41 7.28 9.52
C THR A 511 -3.47 7.80 10.61
N VAL A 512 -3.92 8.75 11.43
CA VAL A 512 -3.11 9.26 12.56
C VAL A 512 -2.85 8.16 13.61
N ILE A 513 -3.87 7.38 13.99
CA ILE A 513 -3.71 6.27 14.94
C ILE A 513 -2.72 5.22 14.40
N GLN A 514 -2.78 4.92 13.11
CA GLN A 514 -1.85 4.00 12.46
C GLN A 514 -0.41 4.53 12.49
N ALA A 515 -0.22 5.80 12.19
CA ALA A 515 1.09 6.45 12.29
C ALA A 515 1.63 6.39 13.72
N CYS A 516 0.82 6.77 14.73
CA CYS A 516 1.22 6.72 16.15
C CYS A 516 1.58 5.30 16.62
N GLY A 517 0.97 4.26 16.04
CA GLY A 517 1.23 2.86 16.37
C GLY A 517 2.52 2.27 15.78
N ARG A 518 3.34 3.05 15.05
CA ARG A 518 4.53 2.52 14.35
C ARG A 518 5.79 2.50 15.19
N VAL A 519 5.95 3.44 16.09
CA VAL A 519 7.18 3.67 16.86
C VAL A 519 7.26 2.85 18.14
N VAL A 520 6.16 2.25 18.62
CA VAL A 520 6.15 1.41 19.84
C VAL A 520 5.53 0.06 19.51
N ARG A 521 6.32 -0.99 19.62
CA ARG A 521 5.94 -2.36 19.22
C ARG A 521 5.98 -3.39 20.36
N ALA A 522 6.54 -3.04 21.50
CA ALA A 522 6.66 -3.89 22.68
C ALA A 522 6.33 -3.10 23.97
N PRO A 523 5.97 -3.76 25.08
CA PRO A 523 5.64 -3.09 26.34
C PRO A 523 6.79 -2.27 26.93
N ASP A 524 8.03 -2.65 26.65
CA ASP A 524 9.28 -2.03 27.09
C ASP A 524 9.89 -1.10 26.01
N ASP A 525 9.23 -0.94 24.89
CA ASP A 525 9.63 -0.03 23.82
C ASP A 525 9.13 1.40 24.12
N TYR A 526 9.83 2.40 23.57
CA TYR A 526 9.50 3.82 23.73
C TYR A 526 9.61 4.55 22.39
N GLY A 527 8.67 5.46 22.14
CA GLY A 527 8.72 6.33 20.98
C GLY A 527 7.77 7.53 21.11
N ALA A 528 8.30 8.73 20.90
CA ALA A 528 7.55 9.97 20.98
C ALA A 528 6.91 10.38 19.65
N THR A 529 5.69 10.91 19.68
CA THR A 529 5.01 11.48 18.51
C THR A 529 4.77 12.97 18.71
N TYR A 530 5.30 13.79 17.80
CA TYR A 530 5.17 15.23 17.80
C TYR A 530 4.16 15.69 16.74
N LEU A 531 3.14 16.44 17.16
CA LEU A 531 2.07 16.96 16.32
C LEU A 531 2.37 18.41 15.92
N ALA A 532 2.71 18.67 14.66
CA ALA A 532 3.14 19.98 14.20
C ALA A 532 2.04 20.81 13.53
N ASP A 533 0.99 20.17 12.98
CA ASP A 533 -0.19 20.82 12.38
C ASP A 533 -1.32 20.96 13.41
N SER A 534 -1.79 22.18 13.63
CA SER A 534 -2.91 22.44 14.56
C SER A 534 -4.21 21.76 14.14
N SER A 535 -4.36 21.41 12.85
CA SER A 535 -5.51 20.64 12.37
C SER A 535 -5.59 19.22 12.96
N LEU A 536 -4.47 18.66 13.48
CA LEU A 536 -4.46 17.38 14.20
C LEU A 536 -5.17 17.47 15.54
N VAL A 537 -4.98 18.57 16.27
CA VAL A 537 -5.69 18.83 17.54
C VAL A 537 -7.19 19.03 17.27
N ASP A 538 -7.54 19.85 16.26
CA ASP A 538 -8.93 20.04 15.82
C ASP A 538 -9.58 18.68 15.44
N LEU A 539 -8.83 17.79 14.80
CA LEU A 539 -9.30 16.44 14.42
C LEU A 539 -9.61 15.60 15.67
N PHE A 540 -8.76 15.64 16.69
CA PHE A 540 -8.98 14.88 17.91
C PHE A 540 -10.26 15.31 18.65
N GLU A 541 -10.56 16.61 18.66
CA GLU A 541 -11.81 17.11 19.22
C GLU A 541 -13.03 16.64 18.41
N ARG A 542 -12.97 16.75 17.07
CA ARG A 542 -14.08 16.41 16.17
C ARG A 542 -14.40 14.92 16.10
N ALA A 543 -13.38 14.07 16.19
CA ALA A 543 -13.50 12.62 16.10
C ALA A 543 -13.40 11.91 17.47
N ARG A 544 -13.55 12.63 18.56
CA ARG A 544 -13.38 12.13 19.95
C ARG A 544 -14.23 10.89 20.24
N THR A 545 -15.47 10.85 19.76
CA THR A 545 -16.41 9.74 19.98
C THR A 545 -16.05 8.47 19.22
N ASP A 546 -15.21 8.56 18.22
CA ASP A 546 -14.75 7.44 17.41
C ASP A 546 -13.37 6.92 17.86
N MET A 547 -12.74 7.56 18.85
CA MET A 547 -11.45 7.11 19.38
C MET A 547 -11.58 5.84 20.22
N PRO A 548 -10.72 4.83 20.03
CA PRO A 548 -10.58 3.76 20.98
C PRO A 548 -10.10 4.29 22.34
N ASP A 549 -10.57 3.71 23.45
CA ASP A 549 -10.25 4.18 24.82
C ASP A 549 -8.74 4.31 25.06
N TRP A 550 -7.94 3.38 24.54
CA TRP A 550 -6.49 3.39 24.69
C TRP A 550 -5.80 4.56 23.94
N PHE A 551 -6.38 5.03 22.83
CA PHE A 551 -5.87 6.21 22.12
C PHE A 551 -6.42 7.49 22.74
N ALA A 552 -7.67 7.50 23.16
CA ALA A 552 -8.26 8.59 23.92
C ALA A 552 -7.45 8.90 25.17
N ALA A 553 -7.03 7.87 25.93
CA ALA A 553 -6.15 8.02 27.09
C ALA A 553 -4.77 8.61 26.75
N GLN A 554 -4.26 8.33 25.54
CA GLN A 554 -3.01 8.91 25.05
C GLN A 554 -3.19 10.40 24.70
N VAL A 555 -4.30 10.75 24.02
CA VAL A 555 -4.65 12.15 23.70
C VAL A 555 -4.91 12.98 24.97
N ASP A 556 -5.56 12.40 25.99
CA ASP A 556 -5.81 13.08 27.27
C ASP A 556 -4.54 13.41 28.06
N ARG A 557 -3.43 12.71 27.77
CA ARG A 557 -2.11 12.97 28.37
C ARG A 557 -1.18 13.75 27.45
N MET A 558 -1.71 14.25 26.33
CA MET A 558 -0.93 15.07 25.40
C MET A 558 -0.42 16.32 26.14
N ASP A 559 0.87 16.62 26.00
CA ASP A 559 1.54 17.73 26.68
C ASP A 559 2.34 18.57 25.69
N ARG A 560 2.78 19.73 26.12
CA ARG A 560 3.70 20.61 25.39
C ARG A 560 5.11 20.42 25.94
N PRO A 561 6.02 19.81 25.16
CA PRO A 561 7.37 19.57 25.63
C PRO A 561 8.18 20.89 25.72
N ASP A 562 9.06 20.97 26.68
CA ASP A 562 10.04 22.05 26.77
C ASP A 562 11.22 21.71 25.84
N LEU A 563 11.08 22.05 24.57
CA LEU A 563 12.11 21.79 23.56
C LEU A 563 13.26 22.78 23.68
N PRO A 564 14.53 22.38 23.37
CA PRO A 564 15.68 23.27 23.31
C PRO A 564 15.42 24.52 22.48
N GLU A 565 16.15 25.61 22.75
CA GLU A 565 16.10 26.79 21.87
C GLU A 565 16.59 26.44 20.47
N PHE A 566 15.99 27.08 19.44
CA PHE A 566 16.40 26.88 18.07
C PHE A 566 17.82 27.43 17.84
N GLU A 567 18.77 26.53 17.61
CA GLU A 567 20.15 26.86 17.24
C GLU A 567 20.42 26.31 15.82
N PRO A 568 20.45 27.18 14.77
CA PRO A 568 20.90 26.75 13.46
C PRO A 568 22.38 26.41 13.55
N ARG A 569 22.77 25.18 13.18
CA ARG A 569 24.20 24.88 13.03
C ARG A 569 24.74 25.73 11.90
N ALA A 570 25.79 26.52 12.16
CA ALA A 570 26.52 27.24 11.13
C ALA A 570 26.98 26.20 10.08
N ALA A 571 26.63 26.40 8.82
CA ALA A 571 27.18 25.57 7.76
C ALA A 571 28.69 25.45 7.97
N VAL A 572 29.21 24.24 8.04
CA VAL A 572 30.66 24.01 8.17
C VAL A 572 31.29 24.61 6.91
N GLY A 573 31.70 25.85 7.02
CA GLY A 573 32.36 26.57 5.95
C GLY A 573 33.65 25.86 5.60
N ASP A 574 33.77 25.54 4.32
CA ASP A 574 34.98 25.03 3.70
C ASP A 574 36.17 25.93 4.11
N SER A 575 36.88 25.50 5.16
CA SER A 575 38.05 26.21 5.67
C SER A 575 39.28 25.85 4.84
N SER A 576 39.26 26.20 3.55
CA SER A 576 40.48 26.38 2.77
C SER A 576 40.80 27.88 2.68
N GLY A 577 41.33 28.39 3.77
CA GLY A 577 41.87 29.74 3.85
C GLY A 577 43.10 29.89 2.99
N VAL A 578 42.96 30.41 1.77
CA VAL A 578 44.06 31.03 1.04
C VAL A 578 43.91 32.54 1.13
N SER A 579 44.73 33.12 1.98
CA SER A 579 45.05 34.51 2.04
C SER A 579 45.43 35.06 0.65
N ARG A 580 44.62 35.93 0.07
CA ARG A 580 45.00 36.73 -1.11
C ARG A 580 45.26 38.17 -0.71
N GLY A 581 46.56 38.52 -0.73
CA GLY A 581 47.06 39.88 -0.73
C GLY A 581 46.54 40.67 -1.94
N ARG A 582 46.17 41.95 -1.69
CA ARG A 582 45.84 42.96 -2.71
C ARG A 582 47.02 43.21 -3.64
N GLY A 583 46.83 43.09 -4.92
CA GLY A 583 47.70 43.61 -5.99
C GLY A 583 46.87 44.08 -7.18
N THR A 584 46.88 45.39 -7.37
CA THR A 584 46.27 46.13 -8.48
C THR A 584 47.06 45.90 -9.81
N GLY A 585 46.39 45.73 -10.94
CA GLY A 585 47.03 45.84 -12.27
C GLY A 585 46.27 45.24 -13.42
N ALA A 586 46.04 46.06 -14.41
CA ALA A 586 45.20 46.06 -15.58
C ALA A 586 45.51 45.06 -16.72
N ARG A 587 44.44 44.79 -17.48
CA ARG A 587 44.31 44.61 -18.93
C ARG A 587 45.01 43.48 -19.71
N SER A 588 44.21 42.75 -20.40
CA SER A 588 44.13 42.51 -21.88
C SER A 588 44.09 41.03 -22.29
N SER A 589 43.00 40.66 -22.96
CA SER A 589 42.83 39.49 -23.84
C SER A 589 43.65 39.69 -25.16
N PRO A 590 43.76 38.77 -26.12
CA PRO A 590 43.19 37.42 -26.33
C PRO A 590 44.16 36.38 -26.94
N GLY A 591 43.70 35.14 -27.18
CA GLY A 591 44.28 34.26 -28.19
C GLY A 591 44.30 32.78 -27.88
N SER A 592 43.40 32.02 -28.48
CA SER A 592 43.58 30.61 -28.87
C SER A 592 44.47 30.55 -30.11
N PRO A 593 45.05 29.40 -30.59
CA PRO A 593 44.66 28.00 -30.46
C PRO A 593 45.82 26.94 -30.54
N SER A 594 45.42 25.67 -30.54
CA SER A 594 45.95 24.53 -31.29
C SER A 594 46.98 23.56 -30.67
N ARG A 595 46.48 22.32 -30.61
CA ARG A 595 47.01 21.02 -31.11
C ARG A 595 48.47 20.65 -30.93
N ARG A 596 48.70 19.45 -30.42
CA ARG A 596 49.20 18.19 -31.01
C ARG A 596 49.94 17.35 -29.94
N ASP A 597 49.49 16.16 -29.84
CA ASP A 597 50.01 14.81 -30.20
C ASP A 597 51.36 14.34 -29.58
N ASP A 598 51.27 13.08 -29.25
CA ASP A 598 52.27 11.99 -29.35
C ASP A 598 52.96 11.56 -28.03
N ASP A 599 52.66 10.40 -27.64
CA ASP A 599 53.16 9.05 -27.92
C ASP A 599 54.16 8.48 -26.88
N SER A 600 53.95 7.21 -26.64
CA SER A 600 54.90 6.12 -26.37
C SER A 600 55.34 5.78 -24.92
N THR A 601 54.89 4.64 -24.55
CA THR A 601 55.59 3.34 -24.39
C THR A 601 56.30 2.98 -23.08
N THR A 602 55.98 1.74 -22.74
CA THR A 602 56.79 0.64 -22.16
C THR A 602 56.94 0.60 -20.64
N ALA A 603 56.49 -0.44 -20.04
CA ALA A 603 56.75 -1.85 -19.94
C ALA A 603 57.43 -2.28 -18.62
N SER A 604 56.93 -3.40 -18.13
CA SER A 604 57.65 -4.48 -17.41
C SER A 604 58.01 -4.25 -15.93
N SER A 605 57.88 -5.14 -15.05
CA SER A 605 57.80 -6.59 -14.94
C SER A 605 58.01 -7.01 -13.47
N ASN A 606 57.41 -8.14 -13.13
CA ASN A 606 57.92 -9.23 -12.29
C ASN A 606 58.38 -8.97 -10.84
N SER A 607 58.00 -9.75 -9.92
CA SER A 607 58.04 -11.16 -9.59
C SER A 607 58.16 -11.31 -8.07
N ASN A 608 57.46 -12.19 -7.50
CA ASN A 608 57.77 -13.53 -7.02
C ASN A 608 57.98 -13.72 -5.51
N SER A 609 57.22 -14.72 -5.07
CA SER A 609 57.59 -15.80 -4.15
C SER A 609 57.64 -15.58 -2.63
N GLY A 610 56.97 -16.52 -1.96
CA GLY A 610 57.43 -17.01 -0.67
C GLY A 610 56.38 -17.64 0.22
N SER A 611 56.12 -18.88 0.02
CA SER A 611 55.81 -20.04 0.85
C SER A 611 55.81 -19.88 2.39
N GLY A 612 54.84 -20.54 3.03
CA GLY A 612 54.88 -20.88 4.46
C GLY A 612 53.62 -21.62 4.93
N SER A 613 53.75 -22.89 5.09
CA SER A 613 52.82 -23.91 5.56
C SER A 613 52.43 -23.78 7.02
N GLY A 614 51.18 -24.22 7.35
CA GLY A 614 50.75 -24.47 8.74
C GLY A 614 49.33 -24.98 8.84
N SER A 615 49.20 -26.25 9.07
CA SER A 615 48.00 -27.09 9.28
C SER A 615 47.20 -26.73 10.51
N GLY A 616 45.87 -26.91 10.44
CA GLY A 616 44.99 -26.96 11.61
C GLY A 616 43.50 -27.10 11.26
N SER A 617 43.01 -28.29 11.43
CA SER A 617 41.65 -28.80 11.27
C SER A 617 40.55 -28.07 12.06
N GLY A 618 39.36 -27.94 11.48
CA GLY A 618 38.15 -27.61 12.22
C GLY A 618 36.95 -27.32 11.31
N SER A 619 36.17 -28.35 11.07
CA SER A 619 34.92 -28.35 10.32
C SER A 619 33.85 -27.46 10.94
N ALA A 620 33.16 -26.64 10.16
CA ALA A 620 31.72 -26.38 10.21
C ALA A 620 31.30 -25.60 8.96
N SER A 621 30.63 -26.30 8.09
CA SER A 621 29.97 -25.79 6.90
C SER A 621 28.80 -24.86 7.29
N ARG A 622 28.85 -23.62 6.85
CA ARG A 622 27.66 -22.79 6.62
C ARG A 622 27.81 -22.17 5.24
N SER A 623 27.07 -22.77 4.33
CA SER A 623 26.83 -22.24 3.00
C SER A 623 25.97 -20.97 3.10
N HIS A 624 26.56 -19.82 2.87
CA HIS A 624 25.83 -18.61 2.53
C HIS A 624 25.75 -18.54 1.00
N SER A 625 24.64 -18.97 0.46
CA SER A 625 24.22 -18.62 -0.88
C SER A 625 23.74 -17.16 -0.86
N ARG A 626 24.57 -16.25 -1.34
CA ARG A 626 24.14 -14.92 -1.73
C ARG A 626 23.38 -15.03 -3.05
N SER A 627 22.08 -15.14 -3.00
CA SER A 627 21.21 -14.81 -4.11
C SER A 627 21.09 -13.28 -4.18
N ARG A 628 21.76 -12.67 -5.14
CA ARG A 628 21.40 -11.34 -5.60
C ARG A 628 20.09 -11.47 -6.39
N SER A 629 18.98 -11.27 -5.74
CA SER A 629 17.72 -10.95 -6.40
C SER A 629 17.74 -9.45 -6.72
N GLY A 630 18.11 -9.11 -7.94
CA GLY A 630 17.78 -7.82 -8.51
C GLY A 630 16.28 -7.81 -8.80
N SER A 631 15.46 -7.47 -7.84
CA SER A 631 14.07 -7.13 -8.08
C SER A 631 14.04 -5.68 -8.56
N GLY A 632 14.03 -5.49 -9.87
CA GLY A 632 13.56 -4.26 -10.46
C GLY A 632 12.06 -4.19 -10.24
N SER A 633 11.64 -3.75 -9.08
CA SER A 633 10.26 -3.32 -8.86
C SER A 633 10.09 -1.98 -9.57
N ARG A 634 9.64 -2.04 -10.82
CA ARG A 634 8.96 -0.89 -11.37
C ARG A 634 7.72 -0.71 -10.50
N SER A 635 7.67 0.37 -9.75
CA SER A 635 6.42 0.89 -9.20
C SER A 635 5.52 1.27 -10.37
N GLY A 636 4.88 0.27 -10.98
CA GLY A 636 3.75 0.51 -11.82
C GLY A 636 2.67 1.06 -10.88
N THR A 637 2.15 2.23 -11.16
CA THR A 637 0.80 2.62 -10.75
C THR A 637 -0.05 1.41 -11.04
N GLY A 638 -0.49 0.71 -9.97
CA GLY A 638 -1.04 -0.62 -10.07
C GLY A 638 -2.15 -0.69 -11.11
N SER A 639 -1.93 -1.46 -12.16
CA SER A 639 -3.03 -1.87 -13.00
C SER A 639 -3.93 -2.71 -12.12
N LYS A 640 -5.14 -2.20 -11.91
CA LYS A 640 -6.19 -2.92 -11.19
C LYS A 640 -6.55 -4.14 -12.00
N SER A 641 -6.39 -5.32 -11.43
CA SER A 641 -6.88 -6.54 -12.05
C SER A 641 -8.33 -6.78 -11.65
N SER A 642 -9.15 -7.20 -12.61
CA SER A 642 -10.57 -7.54 -12.41
C SER A 642 -10.70 -8.88 -11.66
N PRO A 643 -11.77 -9.07 -10.87
CA PRO A 643 -12.08 -10.35 -10.24
C PRO A 643 -12.18 -11.55 -11.19
N LEU A 644 -12.29 -11.32 -12.49
CA LEU A 644 -12.47 -12.34 -13.50
C LEU A 644 -11.19 -12.78 -14.20
N ALA A 645 -10.04 -12.20 -13.88
CA ALA A 645 -8.78 -12.47 -14.60
C ALA A 645 -8.28 -13.92 -14.51
N ASP A 646 -8.66 -14.66 -13.47
CA ASP A 646 -8.22 -16.05 -13.25
C ASP A 646 -9.15 -17.14 -13.86
N VAL A 647 -10.26 -16.76 -14.52
CA VAL A 647 -11.21 -17.72 -15.14
C VAL A 647 -10.55 -18.57 -16.24
N TRP A 648 -9.38 -18.17 -16.73
CA TRP A 648 -8.66 -18.86 -17.81
C TRP A 648 -7.82 -20.06 -17.36
N ASP A 649 -7.75 -20.35 -16.06
CA ASP A 649 -6.95 -21.47 -15.56
C ASP A 649 -7.72 -22.81 -15.47
N THR A 650 -8.99 -22.87 -15.83
CA THR A 650 -9.83 -24.03 -15.57
C THR A 650 -9.89 -25.06 -16.70
N GLU A 651 -9.50 -24.73 -17.93
CA GLU A 651 -9.51 -25.71 -19.02
C GLU A 651 -8.36 -25.47 -20.00
N ARG A 652 -7.23 -26.09 -19.77
CA ARG A 652 -6.36 -26.68 -20.84
C ARG A 652 -5.11 -27.32 -20.25
#